data_6ad8fec4b40cf190710f375a6ea96974
#
_entry.id   6ad8fec4b40cf190710f375a6ea96974
#
_cell.length_a   1.000
_cell.length_b   1.000
_cell.length_c   1.000
_cell.angle_alpha   90.00
_cell.angle_beta   90.00
_cell.angle_gamma   90.00
#
_symmetry.space_group_name_H-M   'P 1'
#
loop_
_entity.id
_entity.type
_entity.pdbx_description
1 polymer ?
#
loop_
_entity_poly.entity_id
_entity_poly.type
_entity_poly.pdbx_seq_one_letter_code
_entity_poly.pdbx_strand_id
1 'polypeptide(L)'
;MPGLAADEMQDVDAARPTIKIGWTKKAPTIDGHFSPEEWSDAAHVDGLTQARPDPGVAPTQRTEVWIMTDEDHLYVAARLWDTNPEEIVRHVMLRDADLRKDDRFGFTLDPFLDRQNGYFFQVNANGSRRDFLFEGGGFEPSWDGRWYAQASVDDEGWIVEFAIPYATISFDPEGNVWGFNMARGIRRRSEIDRWADPVLERFLTSMGRAGNLVGMKGVSQGVGLQVAPSGTLRRVDDVNQIEEGDDRERHYTRADPSLDVFYKVTPSITTALTVNTDFGESEVDARRVNLTRFSLRFPEKRDFFLQDTLIFNFANLNRNGQPFFSRKIGLNSVGEPEGITAGGKITGRTGRFKFGILDVVLDKHDQVDAENVLVARGAMNIGESTLGAIVTNGDPSAMGTNTLIGADYNYRNTNFMAGQSLYASAWVQNSFSNPDRAFEDDDSAITGSGLSYGAKVEFPNDKYRWLVSVEVLDGDFNPALGFANRVGIRDYNAGFRRRWRPNSSVLLTVDTGIAGRLVTGTSSEVKSGLVSWTVADLANSVGDAVRFRYLHLFEFVETDFSNLSISNGRYHSDEGDIRFTLSKNRRLGGEIAVGAGTFFDGSRTRASADLIYRFSRFVQTSVVYRVDDIRLPDGDELIQVLGVRLSLLFTPNLSWITLVQYDNNTDSIDVNSRLRWIIEDGREFFLVVNQGLDSSDGLSAGRTAPLVKLQWTFRF
;
A
#
# COMPACT_ATOMS: atom_id res chain seq x y z
N MET A 1 -15.85 36.96 7.02
CA MET A 1 -16.70 36.04 7.79
C MET A 1 -15.84 34.87 8.36
N PRO A 2 -15.07 35.10 9.42
CA PRO A 2 -14.31 34.02 10.06
C PRO A 2 -14.94 33.42 11.33
N GLY A 3 -16.08 33.95 11.78
CA GLY A 3 -16.68 33.51 13.04
C GLY A 3 -17.69 32.33 12.95
N LEU A 4 -18.27 32.08 11.80
CA LEU A 4 -19.29 31.03 11.64
C LEU A 4 -18.72 29.62 11.55
N ALA A 5 -17.44 29.46 11.08
CA ALA A 5 -16.83 28.14 10.93
C ALA A 5 -16.32 27.52 12.26
N ALA A 6 -16.03 28.33 13.26
CA ALA A 6 -15.55 27.84 14.56
C ALA A 6 -16.69 27.35 15.47
N ASP A 7 -17.83 28.02 15.42
CA ASP A 7 -19.02 27.63 16.20
C ASP A 7 -19.70 26.36 15.63
N GLU A 8 -19.75 26.21 14.29
CA GLU A 8 -20.26 24.98 13.67
C GLU A 8 -19.35 23.77 13.93
N MET A 9 -18.03 23.97 14.03
CA MET A 9 -17.11 22.90 14.41
C MET A 9 -17.25 22.46 15.87
N GLN A 10 -17.53 23.40 16.79
CA GLN A 10 -17.77 23.05 18.19
C GLN A 10 -19.09 22.29 18.41
N ASP A 11 -20.15 22.59 17.66
CA ASP A 11 -21.43 21.88 17.77
C ASP A 11 -21.39 20.45 17.18
N VAL A 12 -20.61 20.24 16.12
CA VAL A 12 -20.41 18.91 15.53
C VAL A 12 -19.53 18.01 16.41
N ASP A 13 -18.56 18.56 17.12
CA ASP A 13 -17.72 17.81 18.06
C ASP A 13 -18.47 17.44 19.37
N ALA A 14 -19.44 18.21 19.79
CA ALA A 14 -20.28 17.92 20.97
C ALA A 14 -21.18 16.69 20.81
N ALA A 15 -21.48 16.27 19.58
CA ALA A 15 -22.31 15.10 19.26
C ALA A 15 -21.51 13.80 19.05
N ARG A 16 -20.16 13.84 19.13
CA ARG A 16 -19.31 12.66 18.89
C ARG A 16 -19.24 11.75 20.11
N PRO A 17 -19.27 10.42 19.94
CA PRO A 17 -19.05 9.53 21.07
C PRO A 17 -17.65 9.78 21.65
N THR A 18 -17.57 9.84 22.97
CA THR A 18 -16.34 10.23 23.69
C THR A 18 -16.02 9.22 24.77
N ILE A 19 -14.77 8.78 24.83
CA ILE A 19 -14.22 7.95 25.89
C ILE A 19 -13.23 8.81 26.70
N LYS A 20 -13.43 8.88 28.00
CA LYS A 20 -12.44 9.41 28.93
C LYS A 20 -11.50 8.27 29.32
N ILE A 21 -10.25 8.36 28.89
CA ILE A 21 -9.26 7.29 29.13
C ILE A 21 -8.94 7.13 30.61
N GLY A 22 -8.77 5.89 31.07
CA GLY A 22 -8.25 5.58 32.37
C GLY A 22 -6.72 5.71 32.42
N TRP A 23 -6.18 6.14 33.56
CA TRP A 23 -4.74 6.19 33.79
C TRP A 23 -4.33 5.12 34.78
N THR A 24 -3.36 4.26 34.41
CA THR A 24 -2.82 3.23 35.29
C THR A 24 -1.40 3.53 35.72
N LYS A 25 -1.02 3.02 36.90
CA LYS A 25 0.36 3.05 37.41
C LYS A 25 1.08 1.73 37.18
N LYS A 26 0.37 0.70 36.79
CA LYS A 26 0.89 -0.64 36.56
C LYS A 26 0.48 -1.12 35.18
N ALA A 27 1.45 -1.30 34.31
CA ALA A 27 1.22 -1.86 33.00
C ALA A 27 0.52 -3.24 33.08
N PRO A 28 -0.51 -3.51 32.27
CA PRO A 28 -1.09 -4.84 32.18
C PRO A 28 -0.13 -5.81 31.51
N THR A 29 -0.29 -7.09 31.76
CA THR A 29 0.43 -8.14 31.04
C THR A 29 -0.27 -8.38 29.69
N ILE A 30 0.46 -8.28 28.58
CA ILE A 30 -0.07 -8.51 27.24
C ILE A 30 0.18 -9.98 26.87
N ASP A 31 -0.67 -10.88 27.35
CA ASP A 31 -0.51 -12.33 27.20
C ASP A 31 -1.71 -13.00 26.49
N GLY A 32 -2.75 -12.21 26.16
CA GLY A 32 -3.98 -12.69 25.55
C GLY A 32 -4.99 -13.30 26.55
N HIS A 33 -4.76 -13.09 27.85
CA HIS A 33 -5.65 -13.53 28.93
C HIS A 33 -6.18 -12.34 29.72
N PHE A 34 -7.46 -12.07 29.63
CA PHE A 34 -8.06 -10.92 30.30
C PHE A 34 -8.16 -11.15 31.82
N SER A 35 -7.43 -10.35 32.59
CA SER A 35 -7.48 -10.32 34.05
C SER A 35 -8.19 -9.02 34.51
N PRO A 36 -9.41 -9.09 35.05
CA PRO A 36 -10.18 -7.89 35.44
C PRO A 36 -9.42 -6.94 36.39
N GLU A 37 -8.52 -7.49 37.22
CA GLU A 37 -7.72 -6.72 38.18
C GLU A 37 -6.67 -5.85 37.48
N GLU A 38 -6.08 -6.32 36.36
CA GLU A 38 -5.10 -5.57 35.58
C GLU A 38 -5.74 -4.43 34.79
N TRP A 39 -7.02 -4.56 34.44
CA TRP A 39 -7.79 -3.60 33.66
C TRP A 39 -8.76 -2.77 34.50
N SER A 40 -8.62 -2.78 35.83
CA SER A 40 -9.54 -2.07 36.75
C SER A 40 -9.55 -0.55 36.59
N ASP A 41 -8.44 0.05 36.16
CA ASP A 41 -8.31 1.48 35.90
C ASP A 41 -8.84 1.88 34.51
N ALA A 42 -9.17 0.93 33.64
CA ALA A 42 -9.51 1.18 32.25
C ALA A 42 -10.91 1.77 32.10
N ALA A 43 -11.06 2.65 31.11
CA ALA A 43 -12.38 3.02 30.60
C ALA A 43 -13.01 1.80 29.92
N HIS A 44 -14.24 1.47 30.29
CA HIS A 44 -14.97 0.33 29.74
C HIS A 44 -16.02 0.78 28.73
N VAL A 45 -16.03 0.14 27.57
CA VAL A 45 -17.04 0.35 26.52
C VAL A 45 -17.73 -0.98 26.25
N ASP A 46 -19.02 -1.04 26.52
CA ASP A 46 -19.85 -2.20 26.21
C ASP A 46 -20.72 -1.91 24.98
N GLY A 47 -20.48 -2.68 23.96
CA GLY A 47 -21.28 -2.64 22.75
C GLY A 47 -20.73 -1.74 21.64
N LEU A 48 -20.82 -2.28 20.45
CA LEU A 48 -20.62 -1.61 19.18
C LEU A 48 -21.97 -1.57 18.46
N THR A 49 -22.00 -0.96 17.28
CA THR A 49 -23.20 -0.93 16.43
C THR A 49 -22.82 -1.48 15.05
N GLN A 50 -23.68 -2.27 14.47
CA GLN A 50 -23.43 -2.86 13.17
C GLN A 50 -23.33 -1.78 12.10
N ALA A 51 -22.22 -1.79 11.35
CA ALA A 51 -22.00 -0.95 10.18
C ALA A 51 -22.24 -1.73 8.88
N ARG A 52 -22.15 -3.09 8.93
CA ARG A 52 -22.42 -4.01 7.82
C ARG A 52 -22.91 -5.34 8.37
N PRO A 53 -23.81 -6.04 7.67
CA PRO A 53 -24.53 -5.63 6.45
C PRO A 53 -25.60 -4.59 6.69
N ASP A 54 -26.17 -4.49 7.91
CA ASP A 54 -27.35 -3.70 8.27
C ASP A 54 -26.98 -2.55 9.21
N PRO A 55 -26.66 -1.35 8.70
CA PRO A 55 -26.19 -0.24 9.52
C PRO A 55 -27.18 0.20 10.60
N GLY A 56 -26.65 0.45 11.79
CA GLY A 56 -27.44 1.00 12.90
C GLY A 56 -28.18 -0.04 13.74
N VAL A 57 -28.15 -1.35 13.39
CA VAL A 57 -28.74 -2.39 14.21
C VAL A 57 -27.75 -2.91 15.27
N ALA A 58 -28.25 -3.64 16.25
CA ALA A 58 -27.42 -4.29 17.27
C ALA A 58 -26.50 -5.35 16.64
N PRO A 59 -25.26 -5.53 17.13
CA PRO A 59 -24.36 -6.58 16.70
C PRO A 59 -24.96 -7.97 16.98
N THR A 60 -24.58 -8.95 16.15
CA THR A 60 -24.99 -10.36 16.39
C THR A 60 -24.21 -11.02 17.52
N GLN A 61 -23.05 -10.45 17.89
CA GLN A 61 -22.18 -10.95 18.95
C GLN A 61 -21.71 -9.76 19.81
N ARG A 62 -21.72 -9.93 21.14
CA ARG A 62 -21.29 -8.89 22.08
C ARG A 62 -19.80 -8.62 21.99
N THR A 63 -19.42 -7.38 22.18
CA THR A 63 -18.04 -6.89 22.25
C THR A 63 -17.88 -5.95 23.43
N GLU A 64 -16.91 -6.19 24.28
CA GLU A 64 -16.53 -5.31 25.37
C GLU A 64 -15.07 -4.88 25.17
N VAL A 65 -14.78 -3.61 25.42
CA VAL A 65 -13.45 -3.02 25.22
C VAL A 65 -13.04 -2.21 26.43
N TRP A 66 -11.79 -2.39 26.87
CA TRP A 66 -11.14 -1.65 27.94
C TRP A 66 -10.00 -0.84 27.37
N ILE A 67 -9.91 0.44 27.77
CA ILE A 67 -8.91 1.37 27.22
C ILE A 67 -8.30 2.14 28.39
N MET A 68 -6.98 2.08 28.52
CA MET A 68 -6.23 2.83 29.53
C MET A 68 -4.85 3.23 29.02
N THR A 69 -4.21 4.10 29.74
CA THR A 69 -2.87 4.60 29.42
C THR A 69 -2.00 4.68 30.67
N ASP A 70 -0.71 4.57 30.49
CA ASP A 70 0.31 5.12 31.38
C ASP A 70 1.05 6.27 30.66
N GLU A 71 2.22 6.64 31.15
CA GLU A 71 3.04 7.70 30.55
C GLU A 71 3.60 7.28 29.17
N ASP A 72 3.90 5.99 28.96
CA ASP A 72 4.67 5.49 27.83
C ASP A 72 3.82 4.73 26.79
N HIS A 73 2.63 4.21 27.18
CA HIS A 73 1.86 3.29 26.35
C HIS A 73 0.36 3.56 26.39
N LEU A 74 -0.29 3.35 25.26
CA LEU A 74 -1.73 3.13 25.16
C LEU A 74 -2.02 1.63 25.22
N TYR A 75 -2.91 1.22 26.12
CA TYR A 75 -3.37 -0.16 26.27
C TYR A 75 -4.82 -0.30 25.86
N VAL A 76 -5.11 -1.33 25.06
CA VAL A 76 -6.48 -1.68 24.64
C VAL A 76 -6.68 -3.17 24.81
N ALA A 77 -7.71 -3.58 25.52
CA ALA A 77 -8.17 -4.97 25.53
C ALA A 77 -9.57 -5.08 24.96
N ALA A 78 -9.85 -6.18 24.30
CA ALA A 78 -11.19 -6.48 23.83
C ALA A 78 -11.56 -7.94 24.12
N ARG A 79 -12.75 -8.13 24.71
CA ARG A 79 -13.44 -9.41 24.82
C ARG A 79 -14.49 -9.51 23.72
N LEU A 80 -14.32 -10.46 22.86
CA LEU A 80 -15.13 -10.66 21.66
C LEU A 80 -15.93 -11.96 21.81
N TRP A 81 -17.08 -11.83 22.45
CA TRP A 81 -17.99 -12.95 22.69
C TRP A 81 -18.44 -13.57 21.38
N ASP A 82 -18.63 -14.86 21.37
CA ASP A 82 -19.11 -15.60 20.21
C ASP A 82 -19.95 -16.81 20.64
N THR A 83 -21.15 -16.92 20.11
CA THR A 83 -22.05 -18.04 20.41
C THR A 83 -21.58 -19.37 19.84
N ASN A 84 -20.66 -19.35 18.85
CA ASN A 84 -20.08 -20.53 18.23
C ASN A 84 -18.55 -20.34 18.06
N PRO A 85 -17.75 -20.43 19.14
CA PRO A 85 -16.32 -20.15 19.10
C PRO A 85 -15.52 -21.04 18.13
N GLU A 86 -15.99 -22.27 17.90
CA GLU A 86 -15.39 -23.20 16.92
C GLU A 86 -15.51 -22.73 15.45
N GLU A 87 -16.45 -21.83 15.17
CA GLU A 87 -16.65 -21.22 13.84
C GLU A 87 -15.89 -19.91 13.64
N ILE A 88 -15.10 -19.46 14.62
CA ILE A 88 -14.23 -18.29 14.49
C ILE A 88 -13.27 -18.51 13.33
N VAL A 89 -13.33 -17.62 12.35
CA VAL A 89 -12.50 -17.70 11.14
C VAL A 89 -11.12 -17.12 11.44
N ARG A 90 -10.09 -17.99 11.45
CA ARG A 90 -8.69 -17.64 11.77
C ARG A 90 -7.69 -18.38 10.89
N HIS A 91 -7.47 -17.89 9.70
CA HIS A 91 -6.60 -18.54 8.71
C HIS A 91 -5.27 -17.85 8.49
N VAL A 92 -5.21 -16.55 8.77
CA VAL A 92 -4.04 -15.72 8.52
C VAL A 92 -3.10 -15.80 9.73
N MET A 93 -1.82 -16.09 9.46
CA MET A 93 -0.75 -16.13 10.47
C MET A 93 0.34 -15.09 10.19
N LEU A 94 0.46 -14.61 8.95
CA LEU A 94 1.51 -13.65 8.57
C LEU A 94 1.18 -12.26 9.07
N ARG A 95 2.20 -11.57 9.64
CA ARG A 95 2.17 -10.13 9.92
C ARG A 95 1.92 -9.36 8.61
N ASP A 96 1.17 -8.27 8.67
CA ASP A 96 0.81 -7.34 7.60
C ASP A 96 0.01 -7.94 6.44
N ALA A 97 -0.41 -9.20 6.59
CA ALA A 97 -1.33 -9.81 5.65
C ALA A 97 -2.74 -9.21 5.75
N ASP A 98 -3.57 -9.45 4.73
CA ASP A 98 -4.96 -8.98 4.70
C ASP A 98 -5.83 -9.72 5.71
N LEU A 99 -6.00 -9.15 6.90
CA LEU A 99 -6.83 -9.70 7.98
C LEU A 99 -8.33 -9.59 7.73
N ARG A 100 -8.79 -8.93 6.62
CA ARG A 100 -10.23 -8.90 6.27
C ARG A 100 -10.81 -10.28 5.94
N LYS A 101 -9.95 -11.28 5.83
CA LYS A 101 -10.31 -12.67 5.58
C LYS A 101 -10.67 -13.43 6.85
N ASP A 102 -10.39 -12.86 8.03
CA ASP A 102 -10.53 -13.48 9.34
C ASP A 102 -11.42 -12.66 10.27
N ASP A 103 -11.83 -13.27 11.37
CA ASP A 103 -12.38 -12.58 12.53
C ASP A 103 -11.26 -11.71 13.12
N ARG A 104 -11.57 -10.42 13.36
CA ARG A 104 -10.57 -9.42 13.70
C ARG A 104 -11.14 -8.31 14.54
N PHE A 105 -10.27 -7.70 15.32
CA PHE A 105 -10.53 -6.45 16.03
C PHE A 105 -9.43 -5.45 15.71
N GLY A 106 -9.77 -4.17 15.66
CA GLY A 106 -8.79 -3.12 15.41
C GLY A 106 -9.37 -1.74 15.67
N PHE A 107 -8.46 -0.77 15.74
CA PHE A 107 -8.79 0.61 15.99
C PHE A 107 -7.91 1.56 15.19
N THR A 108 -8.33 2.81 15.14
CA THR A 108 -7.60 3.93 14.53
C THR A 108 -7.37 5.03 15.55
N LEU A 109 -6.19 5.66 15.44
CA LEU A 109 -5.78 6.81 16.25
C LEU A 109 -5.47 7.99 15.32
N ASP A 110 -5.98 9.18 15.67
CA ASP A 110 -5.59 10.47 15.10
C ASP A 110 -5.05 11.33 16.25
N PRO A 111 -3.74 11.24 16.54
CA PRO A 111 -3.13 11.90 17.70
C PRO A 111 -2.94 13.42 17.52
N PHE A 112 -3.19 13.94 16.31
CA PHE A 112 -3.14 15.37 16.01
C PHE A 112 -4.52 16.02 15.95
N LEU A 113 -5.58 15.21 16.04
CA LEU A 113 -6.99 15.64 15.91
C LEU A 113 -7.26 16.46 14.64
N ASP A 114 -6.49 16.19 13.58
CA ASP A 114 -6.69 16.86 12.28
C ASP A 114 -7.77 16.22 11.41
N ARG A 115 -8.35 15.11 11.87
CA ARG A 115 -9.45 14.39 11.23
C ARG A 115 -9.16 13.84 9.83
N GLN A 116 -7.90 13.76 9.43
CA GLN A 116 -7.48 13.36 8.10
C GLN A 116 -6.49 12.20 8.09
N ASN A 117 -5.59 12.18 9.07
CA ASN A 117 -4.53 11.17 9.16
C ASN A 117 -4.66 10.33 10.42
N GLY A 118 -3.89 9.25 10.47
CA GLY A 118 -3.81 8.42 11.66
C GLY A 118 -3.07 7.13 11.44
N TYR A 119 -3.07 6.39 12.52
CA TYR A 119 -2.49 5.06 12.66
C TYR A 119 -3.61 4.03 12.75
N PHE A 120 -3.44 2.93 12.05
CA PHE A 120 -4.35 1.80 12.10
C PHE A 120 -3.64 0.60 12.73
N PHE A 121 -4.29 -0.04 13.70
CA PHE A 121 -3.81 -1.26 14.35
C PHE A 121 -4.91 -2.31 14.34
N GLN A 122 -4.56 -3.54 13.95
CA GLN A 122 -5.53 -4.63 13.83
C GLN A 122 -4.89 -5.98 14.15
N VAL A 123 -5.65 -6.84 14.81
CA VAL A 123 -5.26 -8.22 15.17
C VAL A 123 -6.40 -9.16 14.83
N ASN A 124 -6.08 -10.37 14.36
CA ASN A 124 -7.04 -11.47 14.22
C ASN A 124 -6.98 -12.43 15.40
N ALA A 125 -7.89 -13.40 15.43
CA ALA A 125 -7.98 -14.38 16.53
C ALA A 125 -6.79 -15.38 16.59
N ASN A 126 -5.80 -15.31 15.68
CA ASN A 126 -4.52 -16.01 15.78
C ASN A 126 -3.39 -15.16 16.39
N GLY A 127 -3.64 -13.87 16.69
CA GLY A 127 -2.61 -12.93 17.11
C GLY A 127 -1.77 -12.37 15.95
N SER A 128 -2.16 -12.61 14.70
CA SER A 128 -1.50 -11.96 13.56
C SER A 128 -1.84 -10.48 13.54
N ARG A 129 -0.82 -9.65 13.42
CA ARG A 129 -0.90 -8.18 13.50
C ARG A 129 -0.85 -7.55 12.13
N ARG A 130 -1.52 -6.42 11.99
CA ARG A 130 -1.47 -5.55 10.81
C ARG A 130 -1.56 -4.10 11.23
N ASP A 131 -0.70 -3.29 10.69
CA ASP A 131 -0.70 -1.85 10.87
C ASP A 131 -0.47 -1.13 9.54
N PHE A 132 -0.77 0.15 9.49
CA PHE A 132 -0.46 1.04 8.38
C PHE A 132 -0.74 2.51 8.76
N LEU A 133 -0.12 3.41 8.02
CA LEU A 133 -0.45 4.83 8.04
C LEU A 133 -1.56 5.15 7.04
N PHE A 134 -2.38 6.13 7.36
CA PHE A 134 -3.33 6.69 6.40
C PHE A 134 -3.41 8.21 6.53
N GLU A 135 -3.57 8.88 5.38
CA GLU A 135 -3.69 10.33 5.31
C GLU A 135 -4.44 10.76 4.05
N GLY A 136 -5.47 11.61 4.20
CA GLY A 136 -6.16 12.25 3.09
C GLY A 136 -6.78 11.29 2.05
N GLY A 137 -6.94 10.00 2.39
CA GLY A 137 -7.38 8.94 1.48
C GLY A 137 -6.24 8.09 0.93
N GLY A 138 -4.97 8.47 1.16
CA GLY A 138 -3.79 7.63 0.91
C GLY A 138 -3.57 6.63 2.04
N PHE A 139 -2.92 5.50 1.71
CA PHE A 139 -2.56 4.44 2.63
C PHE A 139 -1.12 4.04 2.39
N GLU A 140 -0.34 3.84 3.47
CA GLU A 140 0.99 3.25 3.41
C GLU A 140 1.01 1.93 4.17
N PRO A 141 0.71 0.83 3.49
CA PRO A 141 0.60 -0.49 4.12
C PRO A 141 1.95 -1.13 4.42
N SER A 142 3.04 -0.56 3.93
CA SER A 142 4.41 -1.05 4.17
C SER A 142 5.03 -0.42 5.43
N TRP A 143 4.35 0.54 6.08
CA TRP A 143 4.78 1.05 7.37
C TRP A 143 4.62 -0.02 8.44
N ASP A 144 5.69 -0.34 9.14
CA ASP A 144 5.76 -1.35 10.20
C ASP A 144 6.06 -0.69 11.55
N GLY A 145 5.01 -0.44 12.31
CA GLY A 145 5.10 0.12 13.67
C GLY A 145 5.56 -0.95 14.67
N ARG A 146 6.22 -0.51 15.72
CA ARG A 146 6.65 -1.38 16.83
C ARG A 146 5.67 -1.33 17.96
N TRP A 147 4.81 -2.34 18.05
CA TRP A 147 3.77 -2.46 19.06
C TRP A 147 3.51 -3.92 19.40
N TYR A 148 2.89 -4.15 20.54
CA TYR A 148 2.69 -5.49 21.07
C TYR A 148 1.20 -5.84 21.04
N ALA A 149 0.89 -7.09 20.75
CA ALA A 149 -0.44 -7.64 20.93
C ALA A 149 -0.38 -9.14 21.09
N GLN A 150 -1.32 -9.67 21.87
CA GLN A 150 -1.58 -11.10 22.00
C GLN A 150 -3.06 -11.36 21.90
N ALA A 151 -3.41 -12.53 21.37
CA ALA A 151 -4.80 -12.98 21.27
C ALA A 151 -4.91 -14.46 21.63
N SER A 152 -6.01 -14.82 22.26
CA SER A 152 -6.37 -16.20 22.55
C SER A 152 -7.84 -16.46 22.26
N VAL A 153 -8.19 -17.72 22.00
CA VAL A 153 -9.55 -18.19 21.76
C VAL A 153 -9.91 -19.19 22.85
N ASP A 154 -11.09 -19.02 23.44
CA ASP A 154 -11.66 -19.89 24.47
C ASP A 154 -13.08 -20.35 24.11
N ASP A 155 -13.78 -20.99 25.04
CA ASP A 155 -15.11 -21.56 24.84
C ASP A 155 -16.24 -20.52 24.72
N GLU A 156 -15.96 -19.24 24.96
CA GLU A 156 -16.94 -18.14 24.93
C GLU A 156 -16.64 -17.12 23.83
N GLY A 157 -15.52 -17.25 23.09
CA GLY A 157 -15.12 -16.34 22.03
C GLY A 157 -13.62 -16.17 21.94
N TRP A 158 -13.14 -14.92 21.91
CA TRP A 158 -11.72 -14.64 21.90
C TRP A 158 -11.40 -13.30 22.58
N ILE A 159 -10.15 -13.17 22.98
CA ILE A 159 -9.59 -12.00 23.67
C ILE A 159 -8.45 -11.48 22.82
N VAL A 160 -8.26 -10.17 22.83
CA VAL A 160 -7.08 -9.53 22.29
C VAL A 160 -6.66 -8.37 23.17
N GLU A 161 -5.36 -8.25 23.39
CA GLU A 161 -4.74 -7.16 24.13
C GLU A 161 -3.68 -6.49 23.28
N PHE A 162 -3.58 -5.17 23.41
CA PHE A 162 -2.65 -4.30 22.68
C PHE A 162 -1.88 -3.44 23.64
N ALA A 163 -0.59 -3.21 23.36
CA ALA A 163 0.21 -2.14 23.95
C ALA A 163 0.89 -1.35 22.82
N ILE A 164 0.55 -0.08 22.70
CA ILE A 164 1.10 0.82 21.69
C ILE A 164 2.03 1.82 22.36
N PRO A 165 3.36 1.68 22.22
CA PRO A 165 4.30 2.66 22.76
C PRO A 165 4.14 4.02 22.09
N TYR A 166 4.12 5.11 22.84
CA TYR A 166 4.08 6.46 22.26
C TYR A 166 5.35 6.81 21.47
N ALA A 167 6.45 6.11 21.75
CA ALA A 167 7.64 6.16 20.89
C ALA A 167 7.38 5.72 19.44
N THR A 168 6.36 4.90 19.19
CA THR A 168 6.03 4.40 17.84
C THR A 168 5.26 5.43 17.01
N ILE A 169 4.38 6.21 17.62
CA ILE A 169 3.49 7.15 16.94
C ILE A 169 3.93 8.60 17.19
N SER A 170 3.65 9.48 16.23
CA SER A 170 3.81 10.93 16.40
C SER A 170 2.50 11.53 16.87
N PHE A 171 2.55 12.51 17.78
CA PHE A 171 1.36 13.12 18.37
C PHE A 171 1.59 14.58 18.74
N ASP A 172 0.51 15.32 18.97
CA ASP A 172 0.56 16.67 19.51
C ASP A 172 0.85 16.61 21.01
N PRO A 173 2.01 17.11 21.51
CA PRO A 173 2.36 17.04 22.92
C PRO A 173 1.42 17.81 23.84
N GLU A 174 0.74 18.82 23.35
CA GLU A 174 -0.26 19.60 24.09
C GLU A 174 -1.68 19.05 23.93
N GLY A 175 -1.88 18.09 23.03
CA GLY A 175 -3.15 17.50 22.70
C GLY A 175 -3.74 16.65 23.84
N ASN A 176 -4.89 17.06 24.36
CA ASN A 176 -5.63 16.28 25.36
C ASN A 176 -6.71 15.37 24.76
N VAL A 177 -7.01 15.55 23.50
CA VAL A 177 -8.05 14.82 22.75
C VAL A 177 -7.46 14.25 21.49
N TRP A 178 -7.63 12.92 21.31
CA TRP A 178 -7.26 12.25 20.07
C TRP A 178 -8.51 11.76 19.34
N GLY A 179 -8.49 11.74 18.03
CA GLY A 179 -9.50 11.03 17.26
C GLY A 179 -9.34 9.52 17.43
N PHE A 180 -10.46 8.82 17.67
CA PHE A 180 -10.47 7.39 17.93
C PHE A 180 -11.68 6.71 17.30
N ASN A 181 -11.47 5.54 16.75
CA ASN A 181 -12.57 4.64 16.37
C ASN A 181 -12.09 3.18 16.45
N MET A 182 -13.01 2.26 16.69
CA MET A 182 -12.71 0.85 16.76
C MET A 182 -13.79 0.02 16.05
N ALA A 183 -13.40 -1.17 15.59
CA ALA A 183 -14.27 -2.07 14.88
C ALA A 183 -13.92 -3.54 15.12
N ARG A 184 -14.95 -4.37 15.17
CA ARG A 184 -14.89 -5.82 15.08
C ARG A 184 -15.36 -6.27 13.70
N GLY A 185 -14.72 -7.29 13.14
CA GLY A 185 -15.22 -8.02 11.95
C GLY A 185 -15.52 -9.45 12.29
N ILE A 186 -16.73 -9.91 12.03
CA ILE A 186 -17.17 -11.32 12.18
C ILE A 186 -17.29 -11.90 10.78
N ARG A 187 -16.26 -12.64 10.38
CA ARG A 187 -16.10 -12.98 8.96
C ARG A 187 -17.16 -13.94 8.42
N ARG A 188 -17.57 -14.95 9.19
CA ARG A 188 -18.61 -15.91 8.76
C ARG A 188 -19.96 -15.25 8.48
N ARG A 189 -20.22 -14.08 9.09
CA ARG A 189 -21.45 -13.28 8.93
C ARG A 189 -21.31 -12.12 7.95
N SER A 190 -20.08 -11.84 7.45
CA SER A 190 -19.74 -10.62 6.71
C SER A 190 -20.10 -9.34 7.46
N GLU A 191 -20.11 -9.42 8.79
CA GLU A 191 -20.51 -8.39 9.72
C GLU A 191 -19.30 -7.53 10.10
N ILE A 192 -19.54 -6.23 10.22
CA ILE A 192 -18.59 -5.25 10.76
C ILE A 192 -19.35 -4.39 11.75
N ASP A 193 -18.93 -4.44 12.99
CA ASP A 193 -19.44 -3.61 14.07
C ASP A 193 -18.47 -2.48 14.36
N ARG A 194 -18.97 -1.29 14.65
CA ARG A 194 -18.17 -0.09 14.85
C ARG A 194 -18.67 0.71 16.03
N TRP A 195 -17.76 1.40 16.72
CA TRP A 195 -18.09 2.23 17.86
C TRP A 195 -18.66 3.60 17.45
N ALA A 196 -17.97 4.29 16.53
CA ALA A 196 -18.40 5.57 16.02
C ALA A 196 -18.76 5.47 14.53
N ASP A 197 -19.80 6.20 14.09
CA ASP A 197 -20.23 6.33 12.71
C ASP A 197 -20.46 4.97 11.98
N PRO A 198 -21.39 4.14 12.46
CA PRO A 198 -21.63 2.81 11.92
C PRO A 198 -22.49 2.86 10.63
N VAL A 199 -21.90 3.41 9.54
CA VAL A 199 -22.56 3.56 8.23
C VAL A 199 -21.80 2.81 7.14
N LEU A 200 -22.50 2.45 6.04
CA LEU A 200 -21.94 1.68 4.91
C LEU A 200 -20.88 2.46 4.12
N GLU A 201 -21.07 3.76 4.00
CA GLU A 201 -20.31 4.63 3.12
C GLU A 201 -18.86 4.85 3.56
N ARG A 202 -18.55 4.55 4.83
CA ARG A 202 -17.27 4.90 5.43
C ARG A 202 -16.51 3.70 5.93
N PHE A 203 -15.21 3.91 6.09
CA PHE A 203 -14.27 2.94 6.63
C PHE A 203 -13.83 3.34 8.04
N LEU A 204 -13.19 2.44 8.76
CA LEU A 204 -12.62 2.73 10.08
C LEU A 204 -11.61 3.89 10.03
N THR A 205 -10.94 4.08 8.90
CA THR A 205 -9.98 5.16 8.63
C THR A 205 -10.62 6.52 8.28
N SER A 206 -11.94 6.62 8.31
CA SER A 206 -12.64 7.88 8.04
C SER A 206 -12.70 8.75 9.30
N MET A 207 -11.54 9.36 9.67
CA MET A 207 -11.37 10.10 10.93
C MET A 207 -12.26 11.35 11.05
N GLY A 208 -12.69 11.93 9.93
CA GLY A 208 -13.63 13.04 9.91
C GLY A 208 -14.92 12.81 10.71
N ARG A 209 -15.26 11.53 11.00
CA ARG A 209 -16.45 11.12 11.77
C ARG A 209 -16.12 10.19 12.94
N ALA A 210 -14.84 10.03 13.25
CA ALA A 210 -14.39 9.27 14.43
C ALA A 210 -14.86 9.95 15.73
N GLY A 211 -14.94 9.18 16.79
CA GLY A 211 -15.16 9.67 18.14
C GLY A 211 -13.91 10.31 18.76
N ASN A 212 -14.00 10.62 20.02
CA ASN A 212 -12.93 11.26 20.79
C ASN A 212 -12.42 10.35 21.91
N LEU A 213 -11.10 10.30 22.07
CA LEU A 213 -10.41 9.76 23.23
C LEU A 213 -9.86 10.94 24.03
N VAL A 214 -10.34 11.18 25.24
CA VAL A 214 -10.04 12.37 26.04
C VAL A 214 -9.22 11.98 27.27
N GLY A 215 -8.29 12.84 27.66
CA GLY A 215 -7.42 12.63 28.82
C GLY A 215 -6.02 12.16 28.44
N MET A 216 -5.58 12.45 27.22
CA MET A 216 -4.29 12.05 26.66
C MET A 216 -3.11 12.96 27.07
N LYS A 217 -3.38 14.05 27.79
CA LYS A 217 -2.33 14.97 28.24
C LYS A 217 -1.42 14.30 29.26
N GLY A 218 -0.10 14.38 29.06
CA GLY A 218 0.89 13.82 29.95
C GLY A 218 1.58 12.55 29.44
N VAL A 219 1.17 12.05 28.26
CA VAL A 219 1.87 10.93 27.61
C VAL A 219 3.22 11.38 27.06
N SER A 220 4.18 10.46 27.01
CA SER A 220 5.58 10.72 26.67
C SER A 220 6.08 9.79 25.56
N GLN A 221 6.91 10.31 24.67
CA GLN A 221 7.65 9.49 23.68
C GLN A 221 8.92 8.85 24.28
N GLY A 222 9.24 9.13 25.53
CA GLY A 222 10.53 8.81 26.13
C GLY A 222 11.67 9.63 25.49
N VAL A 223 12.86 9.07 25.38
CA VAL A 223 14.01 9.69 24.70
C VAL A 223 13.74 9.86 23.19
N GLY A 224 12.94 8.97 22.61
CA GLY A 224 12.57 9.03 21.21
C GLY A 224 13.68 8.66 20.22
N LEU A 225 14.78 8.07 20.69
CA LEU A 225 15.90 7.64 19.87
C LEU A 225 15.76 6.15 19.50
N GLN A 226 15.87 5.85 18.21
CA GLN A 226 15.95 4.49 17.70
C GLN A 226 17.18 4.36 16.80
N VAL A 227 17.97 3.33 17.02
CA VAL A 227 19.17 3.00 16.24
C VAL A 227 18.98 1.59 15.67
N ALA A 228 18.95 1.47 14.36
CA ALA A 228 18.65 0.24 13.64
C ALA A 228 19.82 -0.18 12.73
N PRO A 229 20.92 -0.74 13.29
CA PRO A 229 21.91 -1.39 12.47
C PRO A 229 21.31 -2.61 11.76
N SER A 230 21.68 -2.81 10.51
CA SER A 230 21.42 -4.04 9.79
C SER A 230 22.63 -4.48 9.00
N GLY A 231 22.66 -5.75 8.65
CA GLY A 231 23.73 -6.29 7.84
C GLY A 231 23.23 -7.41 6.96
N THR A 232 23.59 -7.35 5.68
CA THR A 232 23.29 -8.37 4.69
C THR A 232 24.59 -9.01 4.22
N LEU A 233 24.66 -10.32 4.31
CA LEU A 233 25.73 -11.12 3.69
C LEU A 233 25.14 -11.87 2.51
N ARG A 234 25.60 -11.55 1.32
CA ARG A 234 25.12 -12.14 0.07
C ARG A 234 26.28 -12.79 -0.69
N ARG A 235 26.04 -13.97 -1.23
CA ARG A 235 26.85 -14.56 -2.24
C ARG A 235 26.08 -14.61 -3.56
N VAL A 236 26.72 -14.29 -4.65
CA VAL A 236 26.14 -14.40 -6.00
C VAL A 236 27.04 -15.30 -6.82
N ASP A 237 26.45 -16.33 -7.40
CA ASP A 237 27.06 -17.21 -8.38
C ASP A 237 26.23 -17.09 -9.67
N ASP A 238 26.73 -16.40 -10.70
CA ASP A 238 26.01 -16.17 -11.95
C ASP A 238 26.71 -16.88 -13.11
N VAL A 239 26.00 -17.79 -13.76
CA VAL A 239 26.53 -18.62 -14.83
C VAL A 239 26.20 -18.07 -16.22
N ASN A 240 25.20 -17.13 -16.29
CA ASN A 240 24.67 -16.62 -17.56
C ASN A 240 25.38 -15.36 -18.07
N GLN A 241 26.27 -14.73 -17.30
CA GLN A 241 27.07 -13.61 -17.78
C GLN A 241 28.39 -14.16 -18.38
N ILE A 242 28.34 -14.61 -19.63
CA ILE A 242 29.53 -14.92 -20.43
C ILE A 242 29.70 -13.80 -21.45
N GLU A 243 30.31 -12.69 -21.07
CA GLU A 243 31.08 -11.92 -22.03
C GLU A 243 32.48 -12.53 -22.10
N GLU A 244 32.91 -12.88 -23.31
CA GLU A 244 34.25 -13.43 -23.56
C GLU A 244 35.30 -12.46 -23.00
N GLY A 245 35.92 -12.79 -21.87
CA GLY A 245 37.11 -12.14 -21.35
C GLY A 245 37.17 -11.72 -19.89
N ASP A 246 36.14 -11.77 -19.08
CA ASP A 246 36.20 -11.38 -17.67
C ASP A 246 35.62 -12.44 -16.71
N ASP A 247 36.53 -13.33 -16.23
CA ASP A 247 36.20 -14.34 -15.22
C ASP A 247 35.98 -13.78 -13.81
N ARG A 248 35.99 -12.45 -13.60
CA ARG A 248 36.02 -11.82 -12.28
C ARG A 248 34.64 -11.55 -11.64
N GLU A 249 33.58 -11.60 -12.40
CA GLU A 249 32.21 -11.26 -11.87
C GLU A 249 31.34 -12.49 -11.62
N ARG A 250 31.76 -13.70 -11.93
CA ARG A 250 30.94 -14.92 -11.78
C ARG A 250 30.66 -15.32 -10.34
N HIS A 251 31.56 -15.01 -9.41
CA HIS A 251 31.44 -15.43 -8.02
C HIS A 251 31.89 -14.31 -7.09
N TYR A 252 30.98 -13.65 -6.43
CA TYR A 252 31.35 -12.69 -5.42
C TYR A 252 30.55 -12.89 -4.12
N THR A 253 31.19 -12.54 -3.01
CA THR A 253 30.55 -12.45 -1.71
C THR A 253 30.65 -11.00 -1.25
N ARG A 254 29.50 -10.41 -0.93
CA ARG A 254 29.40 -9.02 -0.48
C ARG A 254 28.75 -8.96 0.89
N ALA A 255 29.32 -8.14 1.75
CA ALA A 255 28.74 -7.79 3.05
C ALA A 255 28.33 -6.32 3.01
N ASP A 256 27.03 -6.06 3.18
CA ASP A 256 26.45 -4.74 3.12
C ASP A 256 25.91 -4.36 4.52
N PRO A 257 26.74 -3.70 5.36
CA PRO A 257 26.25 -3.13 6.61
C PRO A 257 25.47 -1.85 6.33
N SER A 258 24.37 -1.64 7.01
CA SER A 258 23.60 -0.39 6.97
C SER A 258 23.21 0.09 8.35
N LEU A 259 22.91 1.38 8.47
CA LEU A 259 22.51 1.98 9.73
C LEU A 259 21.42 3.01 9.49
N ASP A 260 20.26 2.79 10.10
CA ASP A 260 19.20 3.79 10.20
C ASP A 260 19.10 4.32 11.62
N VAL A 261 18.96 5.62 11.77
CA VAL A 261 18.77 6.30 13.04
C VAL A 261 17.54 7.18 12.94
N PHE A 262 16.57 6.97 13.83
CA PHE A 262 15.37 7.80 13.94
C PHE A 262 15.39 8.50 15.30
N TYR A 263 15.19 9.81 15.30
CA TYR A 263 15.14 10.59 16.51
C TYR A 263 13.94 11.55 16.49
N LYS A 264 13.06 11.39 17.45
CA LYS A 264 11.95 12.30 17.69
C LYS A 264 12.46 13.49 18.52
N VAL A 265 12.79 14.59 17.84
CA VAL A 265 13.20 15.84 18.49
C VAL A 265 12.10 16.37 19.42
N THR A 266 10.85 16.20 18.99
CA THR A 266 9.63 16.36 19.78
C THR A 266 8.65 15.25 19.39
N PRO A 267 7.57 15.01 20.13
CA PRO A 267 6.56 14.04 19.73
C PRO A 267 5.96 14.28 18.34
N SER A 268 6.06 15.49 17.81
CA SER A 268 5.51 15.91 16.53
C SER A 268 6.55 16.13 15.43
N ILE A 269 7.85 16.07 15.74
CA ILE A 269 8.96 16.27 14.79
C ILE A 269 9.94 15.12 14.86
N THR A 270 10.12 14.42 13.75
CA THR A 270 11.04 13.29 13.63
C THR A 270 12.17 13.63 12.68
N THR A 271 13.40 13.30 13.06
CA THR A 271 14.56 13.25 12.16
C THR A 271 14.95 11.81 11.90
N ALA A 272 15.40 11.53 10.69
CA ALA A 272 15.94 10.23 10.33
C ALA A 272 17.25 10.42 9.57
N LEU A 273 18.22 9.56 9.87
CA LEU A 273 19.50 9.48 9.16
C LEU A 273 19.67 8.02 8.68
N THR A 274 20.23 7.87 7.51
CA THR A 274 20.60 6.56 6.96
C THR A 274 22.01 6.59 6.39
N VAL A 275 22.71 5.48 6.51
CA VAL A 275 24.04 5.28 5.91
C VAL A 275 24.03 3.90 5.25
N ASN A 276 24.45 3.84 3.99
CA ASN A 276 24.48 2.63 3.19
C ASN A 276 23.13 1.89 3.24
N THR A 277 22.06 2.56 2.83
CA THR A 277 20.69 2.06 2.90
C THR A 277 20.55 0.72 2.17
N ASP A 278 20.10 -0.31 2.89
CA ASP A 278 19.85 -1.63 2.31
C ASP A 278 18.62 -1.61 1.38
N PHE A 279 18.81 -2.07 0.15
CA PHE A 279 17.74 -2.19 -0.86
C PHE A 279 16.72 -3.31 -0.59
N GLY A 280 16.80 -3.98 0.55
CA GLY A 280 15.75 -4.91 0.99
C GLY A 280 15.49 -6.07 0.04
N GLU A 281 16.51 -6.62 -0.63
CA GLU A 281 16.39 -7.80 -1.52
C GLU A 281 15.85 -9.06 -0.80
N SER A 282 15.55 -8.95 0.48
CA SER A 282 14.87 -10.02 1.23
C SER A 282 13.44 -10.31 0.71
N GLU A 283 12.82 -9.37 -0.03
CA GLU A 283 11.53 -9.57 -0.68
C GLU A 283 11.63 -9.36 -2.20
N VAL A 284 11.72 -10.46 -2.94
CA VAL A 284 11.61 -10.42 -4.41
C VAL A 284 10.18 -10.06 -4.79
N ASP A 285 10.02 -9.05 -5.63
CA ASP A 285 8.74 -8.73 -6.22
C ASP A 285 8.24 -9.89 -7.09
N ALA A 286 6.95 -10.21 -7.02
CA ALA A 286 6.38 -11.25 -7.86
C ALA A 286 6.58 -10.89 -9.35
N ARG A 287 7.15 -11.82 -10.11
CA ARG A 287 7.37 -11.64 -11.55
C ARG A 287 6.05 -11.35 -12.25
N ARG A 288 6.07 -10.34 -13.10
CA ARG A 288 4.93 -9.97 -13.96
C ARG A 288 5.41 -9.86 -15.37
N VAL A 289 4.84 -10.64 -16.27
CA VAL A 289 5.01 -10.40 -17.70
C VAL A 289 4.35 -9.07 -18.04
N ASN A 290 5.14 -8.13 -18.50
CA ASN A 290 4.66 -6.82 -18.90
C ASN A 290 4.29 -6.86 -20.40
N LEU A 291 3.01 -7.10 -20.69
CA LEU A 291 2.47 -7.05 -22.06
C LEU A 291 2.16 -5.61 -22.52
N THR A 292 2.60 -4.61 -21.74
CA THR A 292 2.42 -3.20 -22.08
C THR A 292 3.79 -2.54 -22.27
N ARG A 293 3.83 -1.48 -23.08
CA ARG A 293 5.03 -0.65 -23.29
C ARG A 293 5.36 0.28 -22.11
N PHE A 294 4.64 0.17 -20.98
CA PHE A 294 4.76 1.08 -19.85
C PHE A 294 5.48 0.42 -18.68
N SER A 295 6.35 1.18 -18.00
CA SER A 295 7.09 0.71 -16.83
C SER A 295 6.17 0.29 -15.69
N LEU A 296 6.52 -0.79 -15.00
CA LEU A 296 5.80 -1.24 -13.81
C LEU A 296 6.23 -0.42 -12.59
N ARG A 297 5.26 -0.08 -11.74
CA ARG A 297 5.50 0.59 -10.46
C ARG A 297 5.52 -0.44 -9.32
N PHE A 298 6.59 -0.44 -8.52
CA PHE A 298 6.74 -1.29 -7.34
C PHE A 298 6.68 -0.44 -6.06
N PRO A 299 6.14 -0.94 -4.94
CA PRO A 299 6.06 -0.19 -3.69
C PRO A 299 7.43 0.03 -3.06
N GLU A 300 7.57 1.07 -2.22
CA GLU A 300 8.72 1.28 -1.34
C GLU A 300 8.75 0.22 -0.23
N LYS A 301 9.96 -0.18 0.22
CA LYS A 301 10.17 -1.18 1.26
C LYS A 301 11.21 -0.77 2.31
N ARG A 302 11.95 0.31 2.09
CA ARG A 302 13.03 0.77 2.97
C ARG A 302 12.48 1.62 4.11
N ASP A 303 12.75 1.23 5.36
CA ASP A 303 12.22 1.88 6.58
C ASP A 303 12.50 3.37 6.63
N PHE A 304 13.71 3.80 6.22
CA PHE A 304 14.07 5.21 6.14
C PHE A 304 13.09 6.04 5.31
N PHE A 305 12.63 5.54 4.17
CA PHE A 305 11.67 6.24 3.32
C PHE A 305 10.22 6.07 3.79
N LEU A 306 9.87 4.93 4.41
CA LEU A 306 8.50 4.62 4.83
C LEU A 306 8.04 5.48 6.03
N GLN A 307 8.96 5.81 6.94
CA GLN A 307 8.63 6.66 8.09
C GLN A 307 8.09 8.01 7.61
N ASP A 308 6.87 8.39 8.02
CA ASP A 308 6.18 9.63 7.66
C ASP A 308 6.05 9.91 6.14
N THR A 309 6.09 8.85 5.31
CA THR A 309 6.09 8.97 3.84
C THR A 309 4.88 9.72 3.28
N LEU A 310 3.72 9.63 3.94
CA LEU A 310 2.49 10.29 3.49
C LEU A 310 2.56 11.83 3.54
N ILE A 311 3.50 12.41 4.29
CA ILE A 311 3.75 13.87 4.28
C ILE A 311 4.16 14.34 2.88
N PHE A 312 4.89 13.51 2.12
CA PHE A 312 5.33 13.82 0.76
C PHE A 312 4.26 13.55 -0.32
N ASN A 313 3.09 13.07 0.06
CA ASN A 313 2.00 12.84 -0.89
C ASN A 313 1.57 14.16 -1.56
N PHE A 314 1.43 14.13 -2.91
CA PHE A 314 1.05 15.27 -3.73
C PHE A 314 -0.20 14.92 -4.53
N ALA A 315 -1.28 15.66 -4.33
CA ALA A 315 -2.57 15.53 -5.04
C ALA A 315 -3.17 14.11 -5.04
N ASN A 316 -2.71 13.19 -4.20
CA ASN A 316 -3.04 11.76 -4.25
C ASN A 316 -2.77 11.12 -5.63
N LEU A 317 -1.75 11.59 -6.34
CA LEU A 317 -1.28 10.98 -7.58
C LEU A 317 -0.57 9.65 -7.27
N ASN A 318 -0.88 8.61 -8.03
CA ASN A 318 -0.36 7.27 -7.79
C ASN A 318 -0.02 6.46 -9.04
N ARG A 319 -0.17 7.03 -10.24
CA ARG A 319 0.08 6.35 -11.50
C ARG A 319 0.98 7.12 -12.45
N ASN A 320 0.72 8.39 -12.63
CA ASN A 320 1.42 9.25 -13.57
C ASN A 320 1.58 10.64 -12.97
N GLY A 321 2.56 11.41 -13.41
CA GLY A 321 2.76 12.78 -12.97
C GLY A 321 3.12 12.96 -11.49
N GLN A 322 3.59 11.91 -10.78
CA GLN A 322 4.04 12.05 -9.39
C GLN A 322 5.34 12.86 -9.34
N PRO A 323 5.42 13.96 -8.57
CA PRO A 323 6.66 14.74 -8.44
C PRO A 323 7.75 14.02 -7.63
N PHE A 324 7.34 13.15 -6.73
CA PHE A 324 8.24 12.37 -5.88
C PHE A 324 7.78 10.92 -5.71
N PHE A 325 8.72 10.01 -5.86
CA PHE A 325 8.56 8.58 -5.64
C PHE A 325 9.88 8.01 -5.11
N SER A 326 9.95 7.73 -3.82
CA SER A 326 11.20 7.38 -3.10
C SER A 326 11.96 6.20 -3.72
N ARG A 327 11.27 5.24 -4.33
CA ARG A 327 11.92 4.09 -4.97
C ARG A 327 12.77 4.47 -6.22
N LYS A 328 12.59 5.66 -6.77
CA LYS A 328 13.50 6.19 -7.81
C LYS A 328 14.90 6.49 -7.25
N ILE A 329 14.99 6.83 -5.97
CA ILE A 329 16.26 7.09 -5.31
C ILE A 329 16.99 5.78 -5.08
N GLY A 330 18.19 5.64 -5.65
CA GLY A 330 19.02 4.44 -5.60
C GLY A 330 18.63 3.37 -6.63
N LEU A 331 18.06 3.79 -7.76
CA LEU A 331 17.93 2.98 -8.98
C LEU A 331 18.54 3.76 -10.13
N ASN A 332 19.36 3.07 -10.94
CA ASN A 332 19.93 3.65 -12.15
C ASN A 332 18.90 3.76 -13.29
N SER A 333 19.31 4.28 -14.44
CA SER A 333 18.47 4.49 -15.62
C SER A 333 17.83 3.20 -16.17
N VAL A 334 18.46 2.04 -15.94
CA VAL A 334 17.95 0.72 -16.35
C VAL A 334 17.15 0.02 -15.24
N GLY A 335 17.02 0.67 -14.05
CA GLY A 335 16.24 0.15 -12.92
C GLY A 335 16.99 -0.82 -12.01
N GLU A 336 18.31 -0.89 -12.10
CA GLU A 336 19.14 -1.67 -11.19
C GLU A 336 19.46 -0.90 -9.91
N PRO A 337 19.64 -1.58 -8.77
CA PRO A 337 19.99 -0.95 -7.50
C PRO A 337 21.33 -0.21 -7.54
N GLU A 338 21.32 1.06 -7.18
CA GLU A 338 22.52 1.87 -6.90
C GLU A 338 22.64 2.15 -5.40
N GLY A 339 23.87 2.28 -4.92
CA GLY A 339 24.15 2.56 -3.52
C GLY A 339 23.65 3.95 -3.08
N ILE A 340 23.21 4.05 -1.83
CA ILE A 340 22.95 5.30 -1.14
C ILE A 340 24.02 5.47 -0.08
N THR A 341 24.94 6.41 -0.27
CA THR A 341 26.01 6.68 0.69
C THR A 341 25.43 7.12 2.03
N ALA A 342 24.58 8.14 2.01
CA ALA A 342 23.92 8.67 3.20
C ALA A 342 22.64 9.42 2.83
N GLY A 343 21.73 9.51 3.80
CA GLY A 343 20.52 10.32 3.67
C GLY A 343 20.08 10.90 4.99
N GLY A 344 19.47 12.09 4.92
CA GLY A 344 18.86 12.77 6.04
C GLY A 344 17.42 13.14 5.74
N LYS A 345 16.54 12.99 6.73
CA LYS A 345 15.13 13.38 6.60
C LYS A 345 14.67 14.06 7.89
N ILE A 346 13.90 15.13 7.75
CA ILE A 346 13.15 15.75 8.84
C ILE A 346 11.70 15.88 8.43
N THR A 347 10.80 15.40 9.28
CA THR A 347 9.35 15.48 9.07
C THR A 347 8.69 15.98 10.33
N GLY A 348 7.57 16.68 10.17
CA GLY A 348 6.88 17.19 11.34
C GLY A 348 5.49 17.74 11.07
N ARG A 349 4.75 17.89 12.18
CA ARG A 349 3.45 18.55 12.22
C ARG A 349 3.45 19.58 13.35
N THR A 350 2.92 20.75 13.09
CA THR A 350 2.74 21.80 14.09
C THR A 350 1.43 22.54 13.84
N GLY A 351 0.46 22.38 14.74
CA GLY A 351 -0.89 22.85 14.52
C GLY A 351 -1.45 22.31 13.20
N ARG A 352 -1.87 23.21 12.31
CA ARG A 352 -2.39 22.84 10.99
C ARG A 352 -1.34 22.60 9.90
N PHE A 353 -0.06 22.85 10.20
CA PHE A 353 1.02 22.74 9.22
C PHE A 353 1.71 21.37 9.34
N LYS A 354 2.09 20.81 8.20
CA LYS A 354 2.95 19.63 8.08
C LYS A 354 4.05 19.91 7.06
N PHE A 355 5.22 19.37 7.32
CA PHE A 355 6.38 19.56 6.46
C PHE A 355 7.28 18.33 6.44
N GLY A 356 8.01 18.15 5.35
CA GLY A 356 9.03 17.15 5.19
C GLY A 356 10.15 17.67 4.30
N ILE A 357 11.39 17.40 4.70
CA ILE A 357 12.60 17.65 3.91
C ILE A 357 13.38 16.33 3.91
N LEU A 358 13.80 15.92 2.75
CA LEU A 358 14.60 14.72 2.51
C LEU A 358 15.79 15.12 1.64
N ASP A 359 16.98 14.73 2.05
CA ASP A 359 18.23 14.95 1.32
C ASP A 359 19.00 13.61 1.28
N VAL A 360 19.44 13.18 0.10
CA VAL A 360 20.11 11.87 -0.09
C VAL A 360 21.27 12.04 -1.05
N VAL A 361 22.40 11.46 -0.68
CA VAL A 361 23.62 11.37 -1.50
C VAL A 361 23.70 9.95 -2.07
N LEU A 362 23.65 9.87 -3.39
CA LEU A 362 23.82 8.62 -4.15
C LEU A 362 25.29 8.30 -4.33
N ASP A 363 25.62 7.02 -4.42
CA ASP A 363 26.98 6.57 -4.67
C ASP A 363 27.43 6.95 -6.09
N LYS A 364 28.74 7.13 -6.24
CA LYS A 364 29.35 7.21 -7.56
C LYS A 364 29.29 5.83 -8.23
N HIS A 365 28.77 5.78 -9.46
CA HIS A 365 28.70 4.56 -10.24
C HIS A 365 29.27 4.77 -11.66
N ASP A 366 30.17 3.90 -12.09
CA ASP A 366 30.86 3.93 -13.39
C ASP A 366 31.42 5.32 -13.77
N GLN A 367 30.80 5.99 -14.74
CA GLN A 367 31.20 7.30 -15.22
C GLN A 367 30.37 8.46 -14.64
N VAL A 368 29.43 8.14 -13.72
CA VAL A 368 28.53 9.11 -13.10
C VAL A 368 29.09 9.51 -11.74
N ASP A 369 29.24 10.81 -11.49
CA ASP A 369 29.66 11.32 -10.19
C ASP A 369 28.55 11.19 -9.14
N ALA A 370 28.93 11.25 -7.85
CA ALA A 370 27.96 11.21 -6.76
C ALA A 370 26.93 12.33 -6.91
N GLU A 371 25.65 11.98 -6.88
CA GLU A 371 24.53 12.90 -7.06
C GLU A 371 23.82 13.18 -5.73
N ASN A 372 23.45 14.45 -5.52
CA ASN A 372 22.66 14.84 -4.38
C ASN A 372 21.22 15.13 -4.78
N VAL A 373 20.26 14.48 -4.12
CA VAL A 373 18.84 14.65 -4.40
C VAL A 373 18.10 15.19 -3.18
N LEU A 374 17.32 16.25 -3.40
CA LEU A 374 16.57 16.98 -2.37
C LEU A 374 15.07 16.95 -2.68
N VAL A 375 14.27 16.72 -1.65
CA VAL A 375 12.81 16.87 -1.70
C VAL A 375 12.35 17.70 -0.51
N ALA A 376 11.57 18.74 -0.76
CA ALA A 376 10.94 19.54 0.28
C ALA A 376 9.44 19.65 0.04
N ARG A 377 8.65 19.34 1.04
CA ARG A 377 7.19 19.40 1.03
C ARG A 377 6.68 20.21 2.20
N GLY A 378 5.76 21.14 1.93
CA GLY A 378 4.98 21.85 2.96
C GLY A 378 3.51 21.77 2.65
N ALA A 379 2.68 21.56 3.68
CA ALA A 379 1.23 21.56 3.49
C ALA A 379 0.50 22.11 4.73
N MET A 380 -0.73 22.58 4.50
CA MET A 380 -1.59 23.16 5.53
C MET A 380 -2.96 22.51 5.48
N ASN A 381 -3.45 22.04 6.63
CA ASN A 381 -4.79 21.51 6.78
C ASN A 381 -5.82 22.65 6.94
N ILE A 382 -6.92 22.57 6.20
CA ILE A 382 -8.04 23.51 6.21
C ILE A 382 -9.31 22.68 6.40
N GLY A 383 -9.70 22.46 7.67
CA GLY A 383 -10.72 21.46 8.00
C GLY A 383 -10.27 20.06 7.55
N GLU A 384 -11.11 19.34 6.80
CA GLU A 384 -10.74 18.04 6.21
C GLU A 384 -9.93 18.19 4.91
N SER A 385 -9.65 19.39 4.44
CA SER A 385 -8.94 19.67 3.18
C SER A 385 -7.47 20.01 3.40
N THR A 386 -6.64 19.91 2.36
CA THR A 386 -5.21 20.21 2.45
C THR A 386 -4.75 21.03 1.26
N LEU A 387 -4.00 22.11 1.52
CA LEU A 387 -3.27 22.89 0.53
C LEU A 387 -1.77 22.64 0.71
N GLY A 388 -1.03 22.36 -0.36
CA GLY A 388 0.38 22.04 -0.26
C GLY A 388 1.23 22.49 -1.43
N ALA A 389 2.55 22.48 -1.21
CA ALA A 389 3.57 22.77 -2.21
C ALA A 389 4.74 21.80 -2.05
N ILE A 390 5.37 21.42 -3.16
CA ILE A 390 6.53 20.52 -3.21
C ILE A 390 7.62 21.12 -4.10
N VAL A 391 8.86 20.88 -3.73
CA VAL A 391 10.04 21.13 -4.56
C VAL A 391 10.88 19.85 -4.55
N THR A 392 11.35 19.44 -5.71
CA THR A 392 12.36 18.38 -5.85
C THR A 392 13.53 18.90 -6.65
N ASN A 393 14.75 18.47 -6.32
CA ASN A 393 15.97 18.85 -7.01
C ASN A 393 16.93 17.65 -7.07
N GLY A 394 17.58 17.46 -8.21
CA GLY A 394 18.49 16.36 -8.52
C GLY A 394 17.89 15.38 -9.52
N ASP A 395 18.75 14.64 -10.20
CA ASP A 395 18.41 13.59 -11.15
C ASP A 395 19.11 12.28 -10.75
N PRO A 396 18.38 11.27 -10.25
CA PRO A 396 19.00 10.01 -9.85
C PRO A 396 19.73 9.27 -10.99
N SER A 397 19.37 9.55 -12.24
CA SER A 397 20.08 8.99 -13.41
C SER A 397 21.39 9.71 -13.72
N ALA A 398 21.63 10.85 -13.05
CA ALA A 398 22.79 11.73 -13.23
C ALA A 398 23.07 12.12 -14.71
N MET A 399 22.04 12.13 -15.52
CA MET A 399 22.11 12.60 -16.92
C MET A 399 22.11 14.13 -17.03
N GLY A 400 21.95 14.85 -15.92
CA GLY A 400 21.93 16.30 -15.87
C GLY A 400 21.27 16.84 -14.61
N THR A 401 20.83 18.09 -14.64
CA THR A 401 20.12 18.71 -13.52
C THR A 401 18.61 18.71 -13.75
N ASN A 402 17.86 18.44 -12.69
CA ASN A 402 16.41 18.54 -12.71
C ASN A 402 15.90 19.26 -11.46
N THR A 403 14.98 20.19 -11.65
CA THR A 403 14.25 20.84 -10.54
C THR A 403 12.76 20.83 -10.88
N LEU A 404 11.94 20.41 -9.93
CA LEU A 404 10.49 20.46 -10.08
C LEU A 404 9.87 21.25 -8.95
N ILE A 405 8.88 22.08 -9.27
CA ILE A 405 8.09 22.85 -8.31
C ILE A 405 6.61 22.56 -8.57
N GLY A 406 5.86 22.27 -7.51
CA GLY A 406 4.44 21.98 -7.63
C GLY A 406 3.60 22.50 -6.46
N ALA A 407 2.32 22.72 -6.73
CA ALA A 407 1.30 23.06 -5.74
C ALA A 407 0.05 22.18 -5.94
N ASP A 408 -0.60 21.80 -4.85
CA ASP A 408 -1.81 21.00 -4.88
C ASP A 408 -2.82 21.40 -3.82
N TYR A 409 -4.08 21.20 -4.13
CA TYR A 409 -5.19 21.32 -3.21
C TYR A 409 -6.02 20.06 -3.22
N ASN A 410 -6.25 19.48 -2.04
CA ASN A 410 -7.08 18.31 -1.84
C ASN A 410 -8.30 18.70 -0.99
N TYR A 411 -9.45 18.83 -1.63
CA TYR A 411 -10.74 19.02 -0.97
C TYR A 411 -11.26 17.69 -0.46
N ARG A 412 -11.68 17.66 0.79
CA ARG A 412 -12.34 16.51 1.40
C ARG A 412 -13.55 17.00 2.21
N ASN A 413 -14.66 16.33 2.03
CA ASN A 413 -15.85 16.53 2.83
C ASN A 413 -16.53 15.19 3.07
N THR A 414 -16.47 14.70 4.30
CA THR A 414 -17.07 13.41 4.71
C THR A 414 -18.51 13.55 5.18
N ASN A 415 -19.07 14.76 5.10
CA ASN A 415 -20.46 15.06 5.47
C ASN A 415 -21.19 15.85 4.36
N PHE A 416 -20.84 15.60 3.10
CA PHE A 416 -21.50 16.22 1.96
C PHE A 416 -22.89 15.61 1.77
N MET A 417 -23.93 16.42 1.59
CA MET A 417 -25.33 16.01 1.31
C MET A 417 -25.78 14.73 2.07
N ALA A 418 -26.37 14.89 3.23
CA ALA A 418 -26.89 13.77 4.04
C ALA A 418 -25.85 12.72 4.48
N GLY A 419 -24.63 13.16 4.77
CA GLY A 419 -23.59 12.30 5.33
C GLY A 419 -22.78 11.51 4.30
N GLN A 420 -22.93 11.80 3.03
CA GLN A 420 -22.10 11.22 1.96
C GLN A 420 -20.72 11.87 1.91
N SER A 421 -19.80 11.27 1.20
CA SER A 421 -18.45 11.80 1.02
C SER A 421 -18.27 12.38 -0.39
N LEU A 422 -17.57 13.52 -0.50
CA LEU A 422 -17.12 14.10 -1.75
C LEU A 422 -15.65 14.49 -1.61
N TYR A 423 -14.82 14.06 -2.55
CA TYR A 423 -13.39 14.39 -2.61
C TYR A 423 -13.10 15.07 -3.94
N ALA A 424 -12.18 16.04 -3.92
CA ALA A 424 -11.65 16.63 -5.14
C ALA A 424 -10.16 16.96 -4.95
N SER A 425 -9.40 16.91 -6.03
CA SER A 425 -8.00 17.33 -6.03
C SER A 425 -7.74 18.18 -7.26
N ALA A 426 -6.88 19.19 -7.11
CA ALA A 426 -6.36 19.97 -8.22
C ALA A 426 -4.86 20.21 -7.98
N TRP A 427 -4.07 20.20 -9.03
CA TRP A 427 -2.62 20.37 -8.94
C TRP A 427 -2.06 21.04 -10.18
N VAL A 428 -0.90 21.65 -9.97
CA VAL A 428 -0.04 22.19 -11.01
C VAL A 428 1.41 21.99 -10.60
N GLN A 429 2.24 21.59 -11.53
CA GLN A 429 3.67 21.41 -11.32
C GLN A 429 4.45 21.68 -12.60
N ASN A 430 5.67 22.15 -12.48
CA ASN A 430 6.57 22.42 -13.60
C ASN A 430 7.95 21.84 -13.31
N SER A 431 8.52 21.12 -14.27
CA SER A 431 9.89 20.61 -14.23
C SER A 431 10.80 21.45 -15.09
N PHE A 432 12.05 21.56 -14.70
CA PHE A 432 13.13 22.23 -15.42
C PHE A 432 14.28 21.24 -15.52
N SER A 433 14.60 20.79 -16.72
CA SER A 433 15.67 19.83 -16.99
C SER A 433 16.74 20.45 -17.87
N ASN A 434 18.00 20.19 -17.53
CA ASN A 434 19.15 20.61 -18.30
C ASN A 434 20.16 19.44 -18.31
N PRO A 435 20.34 18.73 -19.45
CA PRO A 435 21.27 17.63 -19.54
C PRO A 435 22.71 18.12 -19.42
N ASP A 436 23.59 17.25 -18.91
CA ASP A 436 25.02 17.51 -18.92
C ASP A 436 25.56 17.43 -20.35
N ARG A 437 26.66 18.14 -20.60
CA ARG A 437 27.28 18.20 -21.93
C ARG A 437 27.59 16.83 -22.54
N ALA A 438 27.83 15.81 -21.71
CA ALA A 438 28.06 14.45 -22.16
C ALA A 438 26.83 13.79 -22.78
N PHE A 439 25.61 14.32 -22.50
CA PHE A 439 24.33 13.79 -22.92
C PHE A 439 23.52 14.79 -23.77
N GLU A 440 24.10 15.95 -24.15
CA GLU A 440 23.41 16.97 -24.96
C GLU A 440 22.95 16.43 -26.34
N ASP A 441 23.67 15.46 -26.88
CA ASP A 441 23.37 14.80 -28.18
C ASP A 441 22.55 13.50 -28.01
N ASP A 442 22.13 13.13 -26.79
CA ASP A 442 21.33 11.95 -26.53
C ASP A 442 19.83 12.31 -26.71
N ASP A 443 19.20 11.74 -27.74
CA ASP A 443 17.78 11.93 -28.06
C ASP A 443 16.84 11.52 -26.90
N SER A 444 17.33 10.79 -25.90
CA SER A 444 16.59 10.42 -24.72
C SER A 444 16.66 11.45 -23.58
N ALA A 445 17.62 12.39 -23.63
CA ALA A 445 17.80 13.43 -22.64
C ALA A 445 16.71 14.50 -22.77
N ILE A 446 15.91 14.68 -21.72
CA ILE A 446 14.84 15.67 -21.68
C ILE A 446 15.44 17.05 -21.34
N THR A 447 15.18 18.03 -22.18
CA THR A 447 15.67 19.40 -22.01
C THR A 447 14.52 20.41 -21.88
N GLY A 448 14.75 21.50 -21.14
CA GLY A 448 13.80 22.60 -21.06
C GLY A 448 12.82 22.51 -19.88
N SER A 449 11.63 23.05 -20.05
CA SER A 449 10.61 23.08 -19.02
C SER A 449 9.32 22.43 -19.48
N GLY A 450 8.77 21.54 -18.65
CA GLY A 450 7.51 20.87 -18.91
C GLY A 450 6.49 21.08 -17.80
N LEU A 451 5.26 21.46 -18.18
CA LEU A 451 4.15 21.68 -17.26
C LEU A 451 3.31 20.41 -17.12
N SER A 452 2.87 20.11 -15.89
CA SER A 452 1.82 19.13 -15.64
C SER A 452 0.76 19.71 -14.71
N TYR A 453 -0.50 19.51 -15.03
CA TYR A 453 -1.63 19.97 -14.22
C TYR A 453 -2.84 19.09 -14.38
N GLY A 454 -3.73 19.12 -13.42
CA GLY A 454 -4.95 18.35 -13.51
C GLY A 454 -5.93 18.60 -12.37
N ALA A 455 -7.07 17.95 -12.51
CA ALA A 455 -8.11 17.93 -11.50
C ALA A 455 -8.83 16.59 -11.48
N LYS A 456 -9.30 16.22 -10.29
CA LYS A 456 -10.06 15.00 -10.04
C LYS A 456 -11.21 15.30 -9.09
N VAL A 457 -12.38 14.75 -9.38
CA VAL A 457 -13.52 14.76 -8.45
C VAL A 457 -14.04 13.35 -8.27
N GLU A 458 -14.27 12.94 -7.03
CA GLU A 458 -14.63 11.58 -6.66
C GLU A 458 -15.76 11.56 -5.63
N PHE A 459 -16.79 10.75 -5.90
CA PHE A 459 -17.92 10.50 -5.02
C PHE A 459 -17.90 9.02 -4.58
N PRO A 460 -17.16 8.67 -3.49
CA PRO A 460 -16.80 7.29 -3.16
C PRO A 460 -17.84 6.60 -2.25
N ASN A 461 -19.12 6.75 -2.52
CA ASN A 461 -20.18 6.23 -1.66
C ASN A 461 -20.66 4.82 -2.07
N ASP A 462 -21.39 4.13 -1.18
CA ASP A 462 -21.75 2.73 -1.37
C ASP A 462 -22.73 2.54 -2.54
N LYS A 463 -23.88 3.23 -2.51
CA LYS A 463 -24.95 3.06 -3.51
C LYS A 463 -24.56 3.57 -4.89
N TYR A 464 -23.94 4.75 -4.92
CA TYR A 464 -23.43 5.38 -6.14
C TYR A 464 -21.98 5.76 -5.91
N ARG A 465 -21.12 5.35 -6.83
CA ARG A 465 -19.74 5.81 -6.88
C ARG A 465 -19.47 6.35 -8.27
N TRP A 466 -18.86 7.52 -8.33
CA TRP A 466 -18.38 8.07 -9.59
C TRP A 466 -17.07 8.84 -9.40
N LEU A 467 -16.35 8.95 -10.49
CA LEU A 467 -15.08 9.65 -10.57
C LEU A 467 -14.98 10.30 -11.93
N VAL A 468 -14.46 11.53 -11.96
CA VAL A 468 -14.04 12.23 -13.18
C VAL A 468 -12.68 12.84 -12.91
N SER A 469 -11.73 12.68 -13.83
CA SER A 469 -10.42 13.33 -13.76
C SER A 469 -9.92 13.74 -15.12
N VAL A 470 -9.13 14.80 -15.14
CA VAL A 470 -8.33 15.25 -16.27
C VAL A 470 -6.92 15.53 -15.79
N GLU A 471 -5.95 15.07 -16.55
CA GLU A 471 -4.54 15.31 -16.33
C GLU A 471 -3.87 15.69 -17.64
N VAL A 472 -3.01 16.67 -17.63
CA VAL A 472 -2.22 17.12 -18.78
C VAL A 472 -0.75 17.05 -18.38
N LEU A 473 0.06 16.43 -19.22
CA LEU A 473 1.51 16.38 -19.08
C LEU A 473 2.12 16.81 -20.42
N ASP A 474 2.91 17.87 -20.39
CA ASP A 474 3.66 18.32 -21.56
C ASP A 474 4.71 17.27 -21.97
N GLY A 475 5.20 17.36 -23.20
CA GLY A 475 6.22 16.45 -23.74
C GLY A 475 7.52 16.49 -22.95
N ASP A 476 7.92 17.69 -22.52
CA ASP A 476 9.17 17.93 -21.80
C ASP A 476 9.01 17.83 -20.27
N PHE A 477 7.83 17.38 -19.79
CA PHE A 477 7.63 17.19 -18.36
C PHE A 477 8.43 15.99 -17.85
N ASN A 478 9.41 16.27 -16.97
CA ASN A 478 10.30 15.26 -16.39
C ASN A 478 10.33 15.36 -14.85
N PRO A 479 9.56 14.55 -14.13
CA PRO A 479 9.72 14.42 -12.69
C PRO A 479 10.84 13.42 -12.37
N ALA A 480 12.11 13.82 -12.45
CA ALA A 480 13.26 12.92 -12.33
C ALA A 480 13.26 12.12 -11.01
N LEU A 481 12.89 12.74 -9.88
CA LEU A 481 12.68 12.08 -8.58
C LEU A 481 11.28 11.46 -8.42
N GLY A 482 10.48 11.51 -9.45
CA GLY A 482 9.08 11.10 -9.43
C GLY A 482 8.77 9.91 -10.33
N PHE A 483 7.53 9.90 -10.83
CA PHE A 483 7.08 8.83 -11.71
C PHE A 483 6.13 9.37 -12.79
N ALA A 484 6.55 9.27 -14.04
CA ALA A 484 5.73 9.54 -15.20
C ALA A 484 5.91 8.40 -16.23
N ASN A 485 4.84 7.66 -16.48
CA ASN A 485 4.84 6.59 -17.47
C ASN A 485 4.67 7.10 -18.89
N ARG A 486 4.08 8.28 -19.03
CA ARG A 486 3.70 8.83 -20.31
C ARG A 486 3.62 10.35 -20.22
N VAL A 487 4.28 11.03 -21.12
CA VAL A 487 4.29 12.49 -21.27
C VAL A 487 3.77 12.88 -22.67
N GLY A 488 3.59 14.16 -22.94
CA GLY A 488 3.02 14.65 -24.18
C GLY A 488 1.54 14.27 -24.34
N ILE A 489 0.78 14.22 -23.25
CA ILE A 489 -0.60 13.69 -23.25
C ILE A 489 -1.59 14.55 -22.46
N ARG A 490 -2.85 14.35 -22.80
CA ARG A 490 -4.02 14.66 -21.99
C ARG A 490 -4.75 13.36 -21.66
N ASP A 491 -4.95 13.08 -20.38
CA ASP A 491 -5.58 11.85 -19.87
C ASP A 491 -6.92 12.20 -19.21
N TYR A 492 -7.99 11.68 -19.77
CA TYR A 492 -9.35 11.87 -19.30
C TYR A 492 -9.88 10.56 -18.74
N ASN A 493 -10.35 10.56 -17.49
CA ASN A 493 -10.95 9.38 -16.88
C ASN A 493 -12.34 9.72 -16.36
N ALA A 494 -13.30 8.84 -16.60
CA ALA A 494 -14.62 8.90 -16.00
C ALA A 494 -15.10 7.50 -15.64
N GLY A 495 -15.79 7.39 -14.51
CA GLY A 495 -16.36 6.13 -14.07
C GLY A 495 -17.62 6.32 -13.25
N PHE A 496 -18.56 5.40 -13.41
CA PHE A 496 -19.79 5.35 -12.63
C PHE A 496 -20.10 3.91 -12.26
N ARG A 497 -20.46 3.66 -11.00
CA ARG A 497 -20.94 2.37 -10.50
C ARG A 497 -22.21 2.59 -9.69
N ARG A 498 -23.20 1.72 -9.91
CA ARG A 498 -24.38 1.59 -9.07
C ARG A 498 -24.39 0.23 -8.38
N ARG A 499 -24.66 0.23 -7.09
CA ARG A 499 -24.84 -0.95 -6.24
C ARG A 499 -26.28 -1.08 -5.78
N TRP A 500 -26.80 -2.28 -5.88
CA TRP A 500 -28.05 -2.70 -5.24
C TRP A 500 -27.74 -3.71 -4.14
N ARG A 501 -28.52 -3.64 -3.09
CA ARG A 501 -28.57 -4.64 -2.01
C ARG A 501 -29.95 -5.25 -2.01
N PRO A 502 -30.17 -6.36 -2.75
CA PRO A 502 -31.46 -7.02 -2.80
C PRO A 502 -31.76 -7.65 -1.43
N ASN A 503 -33.01 -7.67 -1.04
CA ASN A 503 -33.47 -8.46 0.10
C ASN A 503 -33.55 -9.94 -0.33
N SER A 504 -32.41 -10.63 -0.31
CA SER A 504 -32.24 -11.97 -0.86
C SER A 504 -31.35 -12.80 0.07
N SER A 505 -31.70 -14.06 0.25
CA SER A 505 -30.86 -15.05 0.97
C SER A 505 -29.64 -15.50 0.18
N VAL A 506 -29.59 -15.23 -1.14
CA VAL A 506 -28.52 -15.66 -2.03
C VAL A 506 -27.56 -14.52 -2.36
N LEU A 507 -28.07 -13.34 -2.66
CA LEU A 507 -27.26 -12.20 -3.11
C LEU A 507 -27.20 -11.09 -2.04
N LEU A 508 -25.98 -10.72 -1.68
CA LEU A 508 -25.71 -9.57 -0.81
C LEU A 508 -25.65 -8.26 -1.62
N THR A 509 -24.96 -8.29 -2.78
CA THR A 509 -24.83 -7.11 -3.64
C THR A 509 -24.92 -7.49 -5.12
N VAL A 510 -25.46 -6.54 -5.89
CA VAL A 510 -25.45 -6.53 -7.36
C VAL A 510 -24.88 -5.19 -7.81
N ASP A 511 -23.73 -5.20 -8.44
CA ASP A 511 -23.08 -4.01 -8.98
C ASP A 511 -23.15 -4.00 -10.50
N THR A 512 -23.40 -2.83 -11.10
CA THR A 512 -23.12 -2.54 -12.50
C THR A 512 -22.37 -1.23 -12.62
N GLY A 513 -21.59 -1.07 -13.68
CA GLY A 513 -20.84 0.18 -13.85
C GLY A 513 -20.12 0.28 -15.17
N ILE A 514 -19.86 1.50 -15.56
CA ILE A 514 -19.08 1.84 -16.74
C ILE A 514 -17.91 2.73 -16.33
N ALA A 515 -16.75 2.49 -16.93
CA ALA A 515 -15.58 3.34 -16.79
C ALA A 515 -14.95 3.55 -18.16
N GLY A 516 -14.48 4.76 -18.41
CA GLY A 516 -13.80 5.14 -19.62
C GLY A 516 -12.50 5.88 -19.32
N ARG A 517 -11.49 5.65 -20.16
CA ARG A 517 -10.26 6.42 -20.21
C ARG A 517 -10.00 6.80 -21.65
N LEU A 518 -9.66 8.05 -21.88
CA LEU A 518 -9.24 8.57 -23.18
C LEU A 518 -7.92 9.30 -23.00
N VAL A 519 -6.93 8.91 -23.79
CA VAL A 519 -5.61 9.58 -23.83
C VAL A 519 -5.43 10.16 -25.23
N THR A 520 -5.21 11.46 -25.25
CA THR A 520 -4.85 12.19 -26.48
C THR A 520 -3.45 12.74 -26.38
N GLY A 521 -2.80 12.99 -27.50
CA GLY A 521 -1.62 13.84 -27.53
C GLY A 521 -1.96 15.31 -27.25
N THR A 522 -0.96 16.13 -27.07
CA THR A 522 -1.13 17.60 -26.87
C THR A 522 -1.74 18.29 -28.10
N SER A 523 -1.53 17.76 -29.29
CA SER A 523 -2.19 18.15 -30.57
C SER A 523 -3.60 17.59 -30.75
N SER A 524 -4.13 16.90 -29.73
CA SER A 524 -5.50 16.33 -29.67
C SER A 524 -5.73 15.07 -30.51
N GLU A 525 -4.71 14.45 -31.09
CA GLU A 525 -4.82 13.12 -31.69
C GLU A 525 -5.08 12.07 -30.61
N VAL A 526 -5.99 11.13 -30.90
CA VAL A 526 -6.30 10.04 -29.95
C VAL A 526 -5.18 9.01 -30.01
N LYS A 527 -4.50 8.81 -28.88
CA LYS A 527 -3.41 7.84 -28.71
C LYS A 527 -3.89 6.51 -28.13
N SER A 528 -4.81 6.53 -27.18
CA SER A 528 -5.41 5.31 -26.63
C SER A 528 -6.74 5.61 -25.96
N GLY A 529 -7.60 4.61 -25.87
CA GLY A 529 -8.88 4.69 -25.20
C GLY A 529 -9.29 3.32 -24.64
N LEU A 530 -10.03 3.35 -23.55
CA LEU A 530 -10.59 2.17 -22.90
C LEU A 530 -12.01 2.48 -22.44
N VAL A 531 -12.96 1.63 -22.80
CA VAL A 531 -14.28 1.58 -22.17
C VAL A 531 -14.43 0.22 -21.52
N SER A 532 -14.70 0.20 -20.23
CA SER A 532 -14.94 -1.02 -19.45
C SER A 532 -16.36 -0.98 -18.89
N TRP A 533 -17.18 -1.93 -19.30
CA TRP A 533 -18.53 -2.09 -18.80
C TRP A 533 -18.63 -3.35 -17.93
N THR A 534 -18.74 -3.17 -16.62
CA THR A 534 -19.17 -4.25 -15.72
C THR A 534 -20.68 -4.40 -15.88
N VAL A 535 -21.09 -5.41 -16.64
CA VAL A 535 -22.50 -5.71 -16.92
C VAL A 535 -23.20 -6.09 -15.62
N ALA A 536 -22.59 -7.02 -14.88
CA ALA A 536 -23.03 -7.42 -13.54
C ALA A 536 -21.84 -7.94 -12.73
N ASP A 537 -21.83 -7.63 -11.44
CA ASP A 537 -20.98 -8.25 -10.41
C ASP A 537 -21.89 -8.68 -9.27
N LEU A 538 -22.10 -9.98 -9.16
CA LEU A 538 -23.06 -10.62 -8.26
C LEU A 538 -22.29 -11.24 -7.10
N ALA A 539 -22.48 -10.75 -5.87
CA ALA A 539 -21.79 -11.29 -4.70
C ALA A 539 -22.78 -11.78 -3.63
N ASN A 540 -22.44 -12.90 -3.00
CA ASN A 540 -23.18 -13.44 -1.86
C ASN A 540 -22.60 -12.99 -0.51
N SER A 541 -23.27 -13.34 0.58
CA SER A 541 -22.85 -13.00 1.95
C SER A 541 -21.56 -13.71 2.39
N VAL A 542 -21.25 -14.87 1.81
CA VAL A 542 -20.01 -15.62 2.10
C VAL A 542 -18.79 -14.98 1.44
N GLY A 543 -19.00 -14.21 0.36
CA GLY A 543 -17.96 -13.55 -0.42
C GLY A 543 -17.61 -14.26 -1.72
N ASP A 544 -18.43 -15.22 -2.19
CA ASP A 544 -18.34 -15.69 -3.56
C ASP A 544 -18.95 -14.64 -4.50
N ALA A 545 -18.38 -14.49 -5.70
CA ALA A 545 -18.91 -13.56 -6.68
C ALA A 545 -18.73 -14.07 -8.11
N VAL A 546 -19.59 -13.58 -8.99
CA VAL A 546 -19.47 -13.76 -10.44
C VAL A 546 -19.57 -12.40 -11.09
N ARG A 547 -18.57 -12.05 -11.91
CA ARG A 547 -18.53 -10.80 -12.66
C ARG A 547 -18.53 -11.08 -14.16
N PHE A 548 -19.36 -10.33 -14.87
CA PHE A 548 -19.40 -10.26 -16.32
C PHE A 548 -18.93 -8.87 -16.76
N ARG A 549 -17.92 -8.82 -17.59
CA ARG A 549 -17.33 -7.57 -18.07
C ARG A 549 -17.12 -7.59 -19.57
N TYR A 550 -17.34 -6.45 -20.18
CA TYR A 550 -16.98 -6.13 -21.55
C TYR A 550 -15.96 -5.00 -21.56
N LEU A 551 -14.96 -5.13 -22.41
CA LEU A 551 -13.90 -4.15 -22.66
C LEU A 551 -13.88 -3.77 -24.13
N HIS A 552 -13.79 -2.48 -24.40
CA HIS A 552 -13.45 -1.95 -25.71
C HIS A 552 -12.19 -1.11 -25.56
N LEU A 553 -11.15 -1.47 -26.29
CA LEU A 553 -9.87 -0.77 -26.31
C LEU A 553 -9.65 -0.16 -27.68
N PHE A 554 -9.07 1.02 -27.68
CA PHE A 554 -8.49 1.66 -28.84
C PHE A 554 -7.02 1.93 -28.54
N GLU A 555 -6.12 1.60 -29.46
CA GLU A 555 -4.71 1.90 -29.33
C GLU A 555 -4.11 2.35 -30.65
N PHE A 556 -3.36 3.44 -30.62
CA PHE A 556 -2.51 3.89 -31.69
C PHE A 556 -1.07 3.48 -31.37
N VAL A 557 -0.54 2.54 -32.14
CA VAL A 557 0.83 2.06 -32.04
C VAL A 557 1.67 2.91 -32.97
N GLU A 558 2.61 3.69 -32.42
CA GLU A 558 3.47 4.62 -33.18
C GLU A 558 4.75 3.95 -33.67
N THR A 559 5.23 2.96 -32.94
CA THR A 559 6.43 2.17 -33.29
C THR A 559 6.16 0.71 -33.01
N ASP A 560 6.73 -0.17 -33.80
CA ASP A 560 6.66 -1.60 -33.56
C ASP A 560 7.16 -1.90 -32.15
N PHE A 561 6.43 -2.70 -31.39
CA PHE A 561 6.79 -3.03 -30.04
C PHE A 561 6.56 -4.50 -29.71
N SER A 562 7.31 -4.99 -28.74
CA SER A 562 7.31 -6.35 -28.21
C SER A 562 7.72 -7.46 -29.20
N ASN A 563 7.93 -8.65 -28.68
CA ASN A 563 8.20 -9.86 -29.44
C ASN A 563 7.02 -10.28 -30.36
N LEU A 564 5.86 -9.59 -30.22
CA LEU A 564 4.63 -9.89 -30.96
C LEU A 564 4.56 -9.26 -32.37
N SER A 565 5.58 -8.53 -32.82
CA SER A 565 5.64 -7.91 -34.15
C SER A 565 4.39 -7.09 -34.52
N ILE A 566 3.87 -6.28 -33.56
CA ILE A 566 2.70 -5.45 -33.79
C ILE A 566 3.13 -4.20 -34.56
N SER A 567 2.70 -4.07 -35.80
CA SER A 567 3.05 -2.98 -36.71
C SER A 567 2.44 -1.63 -36.25
N ASN A 568 3.04 -0.53 -36.74
CA ASN A 568 2.46 0.80 -36.56
C ASN A 568 1.03 0.84 -37.15
N GLY A 569 0.07 1.35 -36.37
CA GLY A 569 -1.30 1.38 -36.81
C GLY A 569 -2.32 1.78 -35.74
N ARG A 570 -3.58 1.81 -36.15
CA ARG A 570 -4.73 2.06 -35.28
C ARG A 570 -5.50 0.78 -35.09
N TYR A 571 -5.64 0.38 -33.82
CA TYR A 571 -6.26 -0.89 -33.47
C TYR A 571 -7.46 -0.70 -32.55
N HIS A 572 -8.45 -1.54 -32.75
CA HIS A 572 -9.62 -1.68 -31.88
C HIS A 572 -9.70 -3.12 -31.39
N SER A 573 -9.93 -3.28 -30.10
CA SER A 573 -10.06 -4.60 -29.49
C SER A 573 -11.32 -4.64 -28.63
N ASP A 574 -12.08 -5.70 -28.80
CA ASP A 574 -13.30 -5.99 -28.05
C ASP A 574 -13.12 -7.30 -27.32
N GLU A 575 -13.29 -7.29 -26.00
CA GLU A 575 -13.10 -8.47 -25.17
C GLU A 575 -14.23 -8.64 -24.16
N GLY A 576 -14.76 -9.85 -24.05
CA GLY A 576 -15.64 -10.26 -22.96
C GLY A 576 -14.89 -11.10 -21.94
N ASP A 577 -15.05 -10.85 -20.65
CA ASP A 577 -14.53 -11.71 -19.61
C ASP A 577 -15.58 -12.09 -18.54
N ILE A 578 -15.41 -13.29 -18.01
CA ILE A 578 -16.16 -13.81 -16.86
C ILE A 578 -15.16 -14.14 -15.77
N ARG A 579 -15.43 -13.63 -14.56
CA ARG A 579 -14.61 -13.90 -13.39
C ARG A 579 -15.43 -14.52 -12.28
N PHE A 580 -14.95 -15.63 -11.77
CA PHE A 580 -15.50 -16.33 -10.59
C PHE A 580 -14.57 -16.08 -9.41
N THR A 581 -15.10 -15.50 -8.34
CA THR A 581 -14.39 -15.34 -7.06
C THR A 581 -14.93 -16.37 -6.09
N LEU A 582 -14.06 -17.24 -5.59
CA LEU A 582 -14.30 -18.14 -4.49
C LEU A 582 -13.91 -17.47 -3.18
N SER A 583 -14.79 -17.47 -2.22
CA SER A 583 -14.54 -16.82 -0.93
C SER A 583 -13.24 -17.31 -0.30
N LYS A 584 -12.39 -16.36 0.07
CA LYS A 584 -11.12 -16.65 0.76
C LYS A 584 -11.29 -17.10 2.22
N ASN A 585 -12.50 -17.33 2.68
CA ASN A 585 -12.82 -17.89 4.02
C ASN A 585 -12.82 -19.42 4.04
N ARG A 586 -12.87 -20.05 2.87
CA ARG A 586 -12.89 -21.49 2.74
C ARG A 586 -11.46 -22.06 2.68
N ARG A 587 -11.32 -23.37 2.86
CA ARG A 587 -10.03 -24.06 2.63
C ARG A 587 -9.51 -23.82 1.21
N LEU A 588 -10.40 -23.86 0.21
CA LEU A 588 -10.11 -23.46 -1.17
C LEU A 588 -10.77 -22.11 -1.43
N GLY A 589 -10.00 -21.13 -1.79
CA GLY A 589 -10.45 -19.80 -2.17
C GLY A 589 -9.61 -19.22 -3.31
N GLY A 590 -10.06 -18.13 -3.90
CA GLY A 590 -9.30 -17.46 -4.96
C GLY A 590 -10.16 -16.92 -6.09
N GLU A 591 -9.58 -16.80 -7.27
CA GLU A 591 -10.25 -16.29 -8.47
C GLU A 591 -9.92 -17.14 -9.69
N ILE A 592 -10.88 -17.33 -10.57
CA ILE A 592 -10.72 -17.90 -11.91
C ILE A 592 -11.34 -16.92 -12.87
N ALA A 593 -10.64 -16.57 -13.94
CA ALA A 593 -11.19 -15.71 -14.99
C ALA A 593 -10.88 -16.29 -16.36
N VAL A 594 -11.84 -16.13 -17.29
CA VAL A 594 -11.70 -16.48 -18.71
C VAL A 594 -12.19 -15.29 -19.52
N GLY A 595 -11.45 -14.92 -20.54
CA GLY A 595 -11.79 -13.85 -21.46
C GLY A 595 -11.40 -14.21 -22.88
N ALA A 596 -12.16 -13.69 -23.83
CA ALA A 596 -11.85 -13.84 -25.26
C ALA A 596 -12.31 -12.61 -26.02
N GLY A 597 -11.61 -12.31 -27.10
CA GLY A 597 -11.95 -11.19 -27.96
C GLY A 597 -10.94 -10.94 -29.07
N THR A 598 -11.10 -9.80 -29.74
CA THR A 598 -10.13 -9.31 -30.71
C THR A 598 -8.92 -8.72 -29.99
N PHE A 599 -7.76 -8.79 -30.60
CA PHE A 599 -6.51 -8.25 -30.05
C PHE A 599 -5.65 -7.74 -31.21
N PHE A 600 -5.45 -6.43 -31.27
CA PHE A 600 -4.89 -5.75 -32.42
C PHE A 600 -5.63 -6.16 -33.72
N ASP A 601 -4.94 -6.75 -34.70
CA ASP A 601 -5.49 -7.27 -35.93
C ASP A 601 -5.82 -8.77 -35.92
N GLY A 602 -5.71 -9.38 -34.74
CA GLY A 602 -6.00 -10.80 -34.52
C GLY A 602 -6.98 -11.06 -33.37
N SER A 603 -6.75 -12.11 -32.62
CA SER A 603 -7.58 -12.52 -31.50
C SER A 603 -6.76 -12.96 -30.30
N ARG A 604 -7.35 -12.87 -29.11
CA ARG A 604 -6.78 -13.36 -27.87
C ARG A 604 -7.80 -14.13 -27.05
N THR A 605 -7.39 -15.28 -26.56
CA THR A 605 -8.09 -16.01 -25.51
C THR A 605 -7.19 -16.06 -24.29
N ARG A 606 -7.72 -15.67 -23.13
CA ARG A 606 -6.97 -15.71 -21.88
C ARG A 606 -7.70 -16.48 -20.81
N ALA A 607 -6.95 -17.18 -19.98
CA ALA A 607 -7.44 -17.74 -18.75
C ALA A 607 -6.48 -17.46 -17.60
N SER A 608 -7.02 -17.26 -16.41
CA SER A 608 -6.23 -17.09 -15.20
C SER A 608 -6.86 -17.79 -14.03
N ALA A 609 -6.02 -18.33 -13.15
CA ALA A 609 -6.43 -18.93 -11.89
C ALA A 609 -5.46 -18.46 -10.79
N ASP A 610 -5.99 -17.79 -9.78
CA ASP A 610 -5.28 -17.39 -8.56
C ASP A 610 -5.94 -18.13 -7.39
N LEU A 611 -5.45 -19.30 -7.06
CA LEU A 611 -6.07 -20.20 -6.08
C LEU A 611 -5.20 -20.33 -4.84
N ILE A 612 -5.83 -20.40 -3.68
CA ILE A 612 -5.17 -20.71 -2.41
C ILE A 612 -5.87 -21.88 -1.76
N TYR A 613 -5.10 -22.91 -1.39
CA TYR A 613 -5.58 -24.04 -0.60
C TYR A 613 -4.89 -24.05 0.77
N ARG A 614 -5.70 -24.11 1.83
CA ARG A 614 -5.25 -24.15 3.22
C ARG A 614 -5.42 -25.55 3.78
N PHE A 615 -4.31 -26.27 3.94
CA PHE A 615 -4.30 -27.56 4.64
C PHE A 615 -4.63 -27.35 6.11
N SER A 616 -4.04 -26.30 6.70
CA SER A 616 -4.26 -25.82 8.05
C SER A 616 -3.92 -24.33 8.14
N ARG A 617 -4.02 -23.71 9.32
CA ARG A 617 -3.49 -22.37 9.56
C ARG A 617 -1.96 -22.29 9.42
N PHE A 618 -1.26 -23.41 9.57
CA PHE A 618 0.20 -23.50 9.51
C PHE A 618 0.74 -23.82 8.12
N VAL A 619 -0.06 -24.46 7.27
CA VAL A 619 0.37 -24.92 5.94
C VAL A 619 -0.66 -24.49 4.90
N GLN A 620 -0.21 -23.69 3.95
CA GLN A 620 -1.02 -23.27 2.81
C GLN A 620 -0.20 -23.24 1.53
N THR A 621 -0.85 -23.50 0.41
CA THR A 621 -0.29 -23.35 -0.92
C THR A 621 -1.13 -22.41 -1.75
N SER A 622 -0.50 -21.64 -2.62
CA SER A 622 -1.21 -20.88 -3.65
C SER A 622 -0.63 -21.19 -5.02
N VAL A 623 -1.51 -21.24 -6.00
CA VAL A 623 -1.16 -21.44 -7.41
C VAL A 623 -1.70 -20.25 -8.19
N VAL A 624 -0.82 -19.61 -8.93
CA VAL A 624 -1.14 -18.58 -9.91
C VAL A 624 -0.83 -19.17 -11.28
N TYR A 625 -1.83 -19.30 -12.13
CA TYR A 625 -1.64 -19.70 -13.51
C TYR A 625 -2.27 -18.68 -14.44
N ARG A 626 -1.56 -18.27 -15.44
CA ARG A 626 -2.02 -17.35 -16.50
C ARG A 626 -1.62 -17.91 -17.83
N VAL A 627 -2.55 -17.86 -18.78
CA VAL A 627 -2.31 -18.24 -20.17
C VAL A 627 -2.99 -17.22 -21.07
N ASP A 628 -2.25 -16.72 -22.03
CA ASP A 628 -2.71 -15.88 -23.14
C ASP A 628 -2.38 -16.61 -24.45
N ASP A 629 -3.41 -17.07 -25.19
CA ASP A 629 -3.31 -17.61 -26.54
C ASP A 629 -3.63 -16.44 -27.49
N ILE A 630 -2.60 -15.94 -28.17
CA ILE A 630 -2.63 -14.76 -29.04
C ILE A 630 -2.42 -15.25 -30.45
N ARG A 631 -3.31 -14.88 -31.36
CA ARG A 631 -3.26 -15.23 -32.78
C ARG A 631 -3.27 -13.97 -33.62
N LEU A 632 -2.13 -13.68 -34.22
CA LEU A 632 -1.92 -12.52 -35.08
C LEU A 632 -1.64 -12.98 -36.52
N PRO A 633 -1.82 -12.11 -37.54
CA PRO A 633 -1.49 -12.42 -38.93
C PRO A 633 -0.03 -12.84 -39.14
N ASP A 634 0.90 -12.27 -38.33
CA ASP A 634 2.35 -12.49 -38.43
C ASP A 634 2.86 -13.63 -37.54
N GLY A 635 2.00 -14.30 -36.77
CA GLY A 635 2.33 -15.45 -35.96
C GLY A 635 1.47 -15.62 -34.72
N ASP A 636 1.40 -16.84 -34.23
CA ASP A 636 0.69 -17.21 -33.02
C ASP A 636 1.68 -17.25 -31.84
N GLU A 637 1.24 -16.75 -30.67
CA GLU A 637 2.03 -16.74 -29.44
C GLU A 637 1.22 -17.31 -28.28
N LEU A 638 1.80 -18.26 -27.57
CA LEU A 638 1.23 -18.80 -26.34
C LEU A 638 2.09 -18.38 -25.14
N ILE A 639 1.60 -17.44 -24.35
CA ILE A 639 2.30 -16.95 -23.16
C ILE A 639 1.74 -17.64 -21.92
N GLN A 640 2.61 -18.28 -21.14
CA GLN A 640 2.22 -19.00 -19.93
C GLN A 640 3.09 -18.58 -18.75
N VAL A 641 2.43 -18.30 -17.63
CA VAL A 641 3.10 -18.04 -16.34
C VAL A 641 2.49 -18.94 -15.29
N LEU A 642 3.32 -19.73 -14.61
CA LEU A 642 2.94 -20.56 -13.50
C LEU A 642 3.71 -20.13 -12.26
N GLY A 643 3.00 -19.82 -11.18
CA GLY A 643 3.59 -19.56 -9.86
C GLY A 643 3.01 -20.52 -8.82
N VAL A 644 3.85 -21.18 -8.07
CA VAL A 644 3.47 -22.04 -6.95
C VAL A 644 4.15 -21.53 -5.69
N ARG A 645 3.36 -21.18 -4.68
CA ARG A 645 3.87 -20.74 -3.37
C ARG A 645 3.45 -21.72 -2.29
N LEU A 646 4.44 -22.25 -1.58
CA LEU A 646 4.25 -22.99 -0.34
C LEU A 646 4.58 -22.08 0.84
N SER A 647 3.66 -21.97 1.80
CA SER A 647 3.85 -21.18 3.02
C SER A 647 3.74 -22.10 4.23
N LEU A 648 4.81 -22.21 4.99
CA LEU A 648 4.90 -22.86 6.29
C LEU A 648 4.93 -21.75 7.35
N LEU A 649 3.86 -21.65 8.13
CA LEU A 649 3.60 -20.56 9.08
C LEU A 649 3.61 -21.15 10.49
N PHE A 650 4.78 -21.19 11.12
CA PHE A 650 4.94 -21.84 12.42
C PHE A 650 4.29 -21.03 13.54
N THR A 651 4.49 -19.71 13.52
CA THR A 651 3.89 -18.72 14.41
C THR A 651 3.62 -17.44 13.61
N PRO A 652 2.92 -16.42 14.15
CA PRO A 652 2.85 -15.10 13.54
C PRO A 652 4.21 -14.45 13.27
N ASN A 653 5.24 -14.86 14.03
CA ASN A 653 6.58 -14.31 13.99
C ASN A 653 7.61 -15.21 13.28
N LEU A 654 7.26 -16.46 12.91
CA LEU A 654 8.17 -17.39 12.23
C LEU A 654 7.49 -18.02 11.03
N SER A 655 8.01 -17.78 9.85
CA SER A 655 7.47 -18.27 8.59
C SER A 655 8.58 -18.73 7.64
N TRP A 656 8.26 -19.75 6.84
CA TRP A 656 9.09 -20.18 5.72
C TRP A 656 8.23 -20.22 4.46
N ILE A 657 8.58 -19.41 3.48
CA ILE A 657 7.82 -19.26 2.24
C ILE A 657 8.74 -19.61 1.06
N THR A 658 8.29 -20.53 0.23
CA THR A 658 8.96 -20.86 -1.03
C THR A 658 8.03 -20.55 -2.19
N LEU A 659 8.51 -19.76 -3.13
CA LEU A 659 7.85 -19.39 -4.38
C LEU A 659 8.65 -19.97 -5.53
N VAL A 660 8.00 -20.74 -6.39
CA VAL A 660 8.54 -21.23 -7.67
C VAL A 660 7.71 -20.59 -8.78
N GLN A 661 8.38 -19.97 -9.73
CA GLN A 661 7.75 -19.30 -10.89
C GLN A 661 8.36 -19.81 -12.19
N TYR A 662 7.52 -20.13 -13.16
CA TYR A 662 7.88 -20.48 -14.51
C TYR A 662 7.28 -19.50 -15.49
N ASP A 663 8.01 -19.14 -16.51
CA ASP A 663 7.61 -18.25 -17.58
C ASP A 663 8.21 -18.79 -18.90
N ASN A 664 7.34 -19.15 -19.85
CA ASN A 664 7.77 -19.68 -21.13
C ASN A 664 8.24 -18.61 -22.13
N ASN A 665 8.05 -17.32 -21.84
CA ASN A 665 8.57 -16.24 -22.70
C ASN A 665 10.07 -16.03 -22.55
N THR A 666 10.61 -16.38 -21.37
CA THR A 666 12.03 -16.32 -21.05
C THR A 666 12.63 -17.70 -20.79
N ASP A 667 11.84 -18.76 -20.92
CA ASP A 667 12.19 -20.16 -20.60
C ASP A 667 12.93 -20.30 -19.26
N SER A 668 12.46 -19.56 -18.25
CA SER A 668 13.12 -19.49 -16.96
C SER A 668 12.24 -20.01 -15.82
N ILE A 669 12.89 -20.67 -14.86
CA ILE A 669 12.30 -21.04 -13.58
C ILE A 669 13.01 -20.29 -12.48
N ASP A 670 12.29 -19.47 -11.73
CA ASP A 670 12.81 -18.75 -10.57
C ASP A 670 12.29 -19.39 -9.28
N VAL A 671 13.21 -19.68 -8.37
CA VAL A 671 12.91 -20.17 -7.03
C VAL A 671 13.36 -19.14 -6.01
N ASN A 672 12.42 -18.66 -5.19
CA ASN A 672 12.70 -17.84 -4.01
C ASN A 672 12.24 -18.59 -2.77
N SER A 673 13.16 -18.92 -1.89
CA SER A 673 12.88 -19.59 -0.62
C SER A 673 13.36 -18.72 0.53
N ARG A 674 12.44 -18.31 1.40
CA ARG A 674 12.69 -17.34 2.48
C ARG A 674 12.19 -17.83 3.82
N LEU A 675 13.08 -17.90 4.79
CA LEU A 675 12.78 -17.98 6.21
C LEU A 675 12.81 -16.56 6.79
N ARG A 676 11.72 -16.12 7.45
CA ARG A 676 11.66 -14.88 8.23
C ARG A 676 11.36 -15.23 9.67
N TRP A 677 12.17 -14.71 10.58
CA TRP A 677 11.97 -14.82 12.01
C TRP A 677 11.99 -13.42 12.65
N ILE A 678 10.84 -12.98 13.11
CA ILE A 678 10.67 -11.79 13.93
C ILE A 678 10.94 -12.23 15.37
N ILE A 679 12.15 -12.00 15.86
CA ILE A 679 12.55 -12.36 17.23
C ILE A 679 11.75 -11.50 18.21
N GLU A 680 11.69 -10.21 17.91
CA GLU A 680 10.95 -9.17 18.60
C GLU A 680 10.73 -8.03 17.60
N ASP A 681 9.74 -7.16 17.78
CA ASP A 681 9.51 -6.06 16.85
C ASP A 681 10.76 -5.19 16.68
N GLY A 682 11.22 -5.07 15.43
CA GLY A 682 12.46 -4.41 15.06
C GLY A 682 13.72 -5.26 15.22
N ARG A 683 13.59 -6.57 15.53
CA ARG A 683 14.70 -7.54 15.56
C ARG A 683 14.34 -8.72 14.68
N GLU A 684 14.87 -8.74 13.49
CA GLU A 684 14.49 -9.71 12.47
C GLU A 684 15.69 -10.42 11.88
N PHE A 685 15.48 -11.70 11.58
CA PHE A 685 16.43 -12.54 10.87
C PHE A 685 15.80 -13.05 9.60
N PHE A 686 16.53 -12.97 8.50
CA PHE A 686 16.15 -13.52 7.19
C PHE A 686 17.23 -14.46 6.68
N LEU A 687 16.79 -15.59 6.16
CA LEU A 687 17.58 -16.45 5.30
C LEU A 687 16.83 -16.59 3.98
N VAL A 688 17.45 -16.17 2.89
CA VAL A 688 16.83 -16.19 1.56
C VAL A 688 17.75 -16.92 0.58
N VAL A 689 17.16 -17.73 -0.28
CA VAL A 689 17.84 -18.35 -1.42
C VAL A 689 17.07 -18.00 -2.67
N ASN A 690 17.71 -17.27 -3.58
CA ASN A 690 17.22 -16.99 -4.92
C ASN A 690 17.97 -17.88 -5.90
N GLN A 691 17.24 -18.64 -6.71
CA GLN A 691 17.78 -19.51 -7.74
C GLN A 691 17.05 -19.29 -9.05
N GLY A 692 17.77 -18.83 -10.07
CA GLY A 692 17.30 -18.86 -11.45
C GLY A 692 17.78 -20.13 -12.13
N LEU A 693 16.91 -20.75 -12.91
CA LEU A 693 17.19 -21.92 -13.74
C LEU A 693 16.77 -21.59 -15.17
N ASP A 694 17.57 -21.97 -16.13
CA ASP A 694 17.22 -21.92 -17.55
C ASP A 694 16.61 -23.27 -17.97
N SER A 695 15.50 -23.22 -18.69
CA SER A 695 14.77 -24.41 -19.15
C SER A 695 14.71 -24.54 -20.69
N SER A 696 15.41 -23.67 -21.43
CA SER A 696 15.39 -23.63 -22.91
C SER A 696 15.94 -24.93 -23.56
N ASP A 697 17.08 -25.43 -23.08
CA ASP A 697 17.77 -26.63 -23.60
C ASP A 697 17.93 -27.75 -22.54
N GLY A 698 16.98 -27.81 -21.59
CA GLY A 698 17.05 -28.66 -20.41
C GLY A 698 17.32 -27.83 -19.16
N LEU A 699 17.13 -28.43 -17.98
CA LEU A 699 17.26 -27.69 -16.72
C LEU A 699 18.73 -27.41 -16.39
N SER A 700 19.18 -26.19 -16.52
CA SER A 700 20.51 -25.74 -16.16
C SER A 700 20.50 -24.68 -15.07
N ALA A 701 21.54 -24.63 -14.24
CA ALA A 701 21.65 -23.59 -13.22
C ALA A 701 22.02 -22.24 -13.87
N GLY A 702 21.21 -21.22 -13.61
CA GLY A 702 21.53 -19.84 -13.92
C GLY A 702 22.15 -19.12 -12.72
N ARG A 703 21.51 -18.03 -12.28
CA ARG A 703 21.98 -17.24 -11.13
C ARG A 703 21.53 -17.85 -9.81
N THR A 704 22.48 -18.08 -8.89
CA THR A 704 22.21 -18.47 -7.49
C THR A 704 22.64 -17.34 -6.56
N ALA A 705 21.74 -16.88 -5.68
CA ALA A 705 22.04 -15.78 -4.77
C ALA A 705 21.46 -16.04 -3.36
N PRO A 706 22.15 -16.84 -2.53
CA PRO A 706 21.82 -16.96 -1.12
C PRO A 706 22.21 -15.68 -0.37
N LEU A 707 21.36 -15.27 0.57
CA LEU A 707 21.65 -14.16 1.46
C LEU A 707 21.14 -14.42 2.89
N VAL A 708 21.86 -13.85 3.84
CA VAL A 708 21.45 -13.75 5.24
C VAL A 708 21.38 -12.29 5.60
N LYS A 709 20.26 -11.87 6.20
CA LYS A 709 20.08 -10.51 6.71
C LYS A 709 19.72 -10.56 8.19
N LEU A 710 20.37 -9.70 8.96
CA LEU A 710 20.05 -9.45 10.36
C LEU A 710 19.75 -7.96 10.52
N GLN A 711 18.60 -7.65 11.08
CA GLN A 711 18.20 -6.29 11.47
C GLN A 711 17.99 -6.27 12.97
N TRP A 712 18.55 -5.25 13.65
CA TRP A 712 18.46 -5.13 15.09
C TRP A 712 18.25 -3.69 15.50
N THR A 713 17.10 -3.39 16.08
CA THR A 713 16.80 -2.04 16.52
C THR A 713 16.88 -1.90 18.02
N PHE A 714 17.59 -0.87 18.45
CA PHE A 714 17.66 -0.40 19.84
C PHE A 714 16.76 0.82 20.01
N ARG A 715 16.04 0.88 21.14
CA ARG A 715 15.24 2.04 21.55
C ARG A 715 15.75 2.58 22.87
N PHE A 716 15.77 3.90 23.00
CA PHE A 716 16.25 4.62 24.17
C PHE A 716 15.22 5.65 24.64
#